data_4dfb8ca098d43fde4ca5451fe69a52e6
#
_entry.id   4dfb8ca098d43fde4ca5451fe69a52e6
#
_cell.length_a   1.000
_cell.length_b   1.000
_cell.length_c   1.000
_cell.angle_alpha   90.00
_cell.angle_beta   90.00
_cell.angle_gamma   90.00
#
_symmetry.space_group_name_H-M   'P 1'
#
loop_
_entity.id
_entity.type
_entity.pdbx_description
1 polymer ?
#
loop_
_entity_poly.entity_id
_entity_poly.type
_entity_poly.pdbx_seq_one_letter_code
_entity_poly.pdbx_strand_id
1 'polypeptide(L)'
;MAEILKSACPLNCWDSCGFHVTVENDKIIKVEGDPSHPITKGKICGRGRMLETRTNSPERLLHPLKKVNGEFKPITWNQALDEIAFNLKEIKDLYGSTAVLHSHDYANNGILKNLDQRFFNGYGGVTEIYGSLCWGAGIEAQKWDFGDAYGHAPDDVLASKNIVVWGRNVARTNMHFYEKLLEARKNGANIIVIDPLFNATAKIADKYISVKPGMDGILAAGIMKEVLRLGLEDREFIKLHTQGFHDVEKLVDSLTIEKISEMTEVSIENIQMLAKVFADRPTSTYMGLGLQRYKNGGNTIRLIDALVAVSGNIGIHGGGANYANLQVGQSFDIGNLTLSGRKTSHRQFSIMKQAEEVLAAVNPEIKMIIVTCGNPLTQLPDSSVVEKAFSSISTLVVVDQFMTDTARLADYILPTTTSFEEEDLYYSSMYHHYVNYGPKLVPAPGEAKSDLWIWTQLAERLGFGDDFTFSRNQWLEMTLQSLADKGITLDTLKERKTLELPVKPIPWSDFQFKTPSGKFEFTATYKGELTLAVPDESKWSNPELAQDFPYNLLTIHPLRSNHSQHYHLFPKAPQLKVEVAENIAADKQLKDGDLVRVWNKRGEVRGSLSILPKAHPNTINIDEGIWKQFGGSVNSLTSSRESDNGLGSTLYDCLVNLEKIT
;
A
#
# COMPACT_ATOMS: atom_id res chain seq x y z
N MET A 1 8.13 23.51 -30.96
CA MET A 1 8.26 24.45 -29.81
C MET A 1 7.88 23.68 -28.56
N ALA A 2 8.63 23.84 -27.52
CA ALA A 2 8.31 23.20 -26.24
C ALA A 2 7.05 23.84 -25.62
N GLU A 3 6.12 23.02 -25.17
CA GLU A 3 4.89 23.43 -24.50
C GLU A 3 4.89 22.92 -23.06
N ILE A 4 4.40 23.73 -22.10
CA ILE A 4 4.24 23.33 -20.71
C ILE A 4 2.77 23.04 -20.44
N LEU A 5 2.46 21.79 -20.12
CA LEU A 5 1.11 21.31 -19.89
C LEU A 5 0.96 20.85 -18.43
N LYS A 6 -0.24 21.04 -17.86
CA LYS A 6 -0.57 20.53 -16.52
C LYS A 6 -1.02 19.07 -16.59
N SER A 7 -0.56 18.28 -15.62
CA SER A 7 -0.94 16.89 -15.44
C SER A 7 -0.86 16.50 -13.96
N ALA A 8 -0.98 15.20 -13.65
CA ALA A 8 -0.95 14.70 -12.30
C ALA A 8 -0.10 13.42 -12.16
N CYS A 9 0.35 13.17 -10.95
CA CYS A 9 1.12 11.98 -10.60
C CYS A 9 0.19 10.75 -10.51
N PRO A 10 0.43 9.70 -11.31
CA PRO A 10 -0.37 8.49 -11.29
C PRO A 10 0.08 7.49 -10.21
N LEU A 11 1.25 7.70 -9.60
CA LEU A 11 1.83 6.71 -8.69
C LEU A 11 0.92 6.47 -7.49
N ASN A 12 0.77 5.22 -7.10
CA ASN A 12 0.10 4.84 -5.86
C ASN A 12 0.93 5.32 -4.66
N CYS A 13 0.64 6.56 -4.23
CA CYS A 13 1.42 7.32 -3.26
C CYS A 13 0.48 8.21 -2.44
N TRP A 14 0.96 8.69 -1.30
CA TRP A 14 0.23 9.60 -0.42
C TRP A 14 -0.16 10.93 -1.08
N ASP A 15 0.73 11.46 -1.94
CA ASP A 15 0.70 12.88 -2.32
C ASP A 15 -0.11 13.22 -3.58
N SER A 16 -0.32 12.28 -4.52
CA SER A 16 -1.01 12.54 -5.80
C SER A 16 -0.68 13.93 -6.40
N CYS A 17 0.61 14.20 -6.66
CA CYS A 17 1.15 15.53 -6.98
C CYS A 17 0.62 16.10 -8.31
N GLY A 18 0.40 17.42 -8.36
CA GLY A 18 0.22 18.15 -9.62
C GLY A 18 1.54 18.39 -10.35
N PHE A 19 1.52 18.28 -11.67
CA PHE A 19 2.68 18.40 -12.54
C PHE A 19 2.57 19.54 -13.55
N HIS A 20 3.72 20.18 -13.81
CA HIS A 20 4.04 20.86 -15.06
C HIS A 20 4.92 19.92 -15.89
N VAL A 21 4.44 19.57 -17.07
CA VAL A 21 5.12 18.66 -17.99
C VAL A 21 5.50 19.41 -19.25
N THR A 22 6.78 19.47 -19.55
CA THR A 22 7.28 20.05 -20.82
C THR A 22 7.25 19.00 -21.90
N VAL A 23 6.54 19.28 -22.99
CA VAL A 23 6.41 18.40 -24.15
C VAL A 23 7.02 19.10 -25.37
N GLU A 24 7.83 18.40 -26.15
CA GLU A 24 8.38 18.87 -27.42
C GLU A 24 8.50 17.69 -28.40
N ASN A 25 8.00 17.89 -29.63
CA ASN A 25 8.03 16.88 -30.69
C ASN A 25 7.49 15.50 -30.21
N ASP A 26 6.32 15.51 -29.57
CA ASP A 26 5.63 14.33 -29.03
C ASP A 26 6.44 13.54 -27.97
N LYS A 27 7.39 14.19 -27.31
CA LYS A 27 8.18 13.61 -26.23
C LYS A 27 8.06 14.42 -24.94
N ILE A 28 8.08 13.72 -23.83
CA ILE A 28 8.20 14.34 -22.51
C ILE A 28 9.65 14.75 -22.30
N ILE A 29 9.91 16.06 -22.16
CA ILE A 29 11.26 16.59 -21.98
C ILE A 29 11.57 16.80 -20.50
N LYS A 30 10.55 17.13 -19.68
CA LYS A 30 10.73 17.43 -18.27
C LYS A 30 9.44 17.27 -17.50
N VAL A 31 9.53 16.78 -16.25
CA VAL A 31 8.43 16.74 -15.30
C VAL A 31 8.82 17.52 -14.05
N GLU A 32 8.05 18.55 -13.72
CA GLU A 32 8.23 19.42 -12.56
C GLU A 32 6.92 19.50 -11.76
N GLY A 33 6.98 20.00 -10.52
CA GLY A 33 5.78 20.24 -9.73
C GLY A 33 5.02 21.46 -10.22
N ASP A 34 3.68 21.41 -10.20
CA ASP A 34 2.82 22.56 -10.44
C ASP A 34 2.82 23.49 -9.21
N PRO A 35 3.33 24.74 -9.32
CA PRO A 35 3.32 25.70 -8.20
C PRO A 35 1.91 26.08 -7.74
N SER A 36 0.91 25.95 -8.60
CA SER A 36 -0.49 26.28 -8.28
C SER A 36 -1.25 25.15 -7.59
N HIS A 37 -0.67 23.95 -7.53
CA HIS A 37 -1.31 22.81 -6.85
C HIS A 37 -1.35 23.05 -5.33
N PRO A 38 -2.51 22.95 -4.66
CA PRO A 38 -2.70 23.39 -3.27
C PRO A 38 -1.82 22.62 -2.27
N ILE A 39 -1.49 21.37 -2.53
CA ILE A 39 -0.67 20.53 -1.65
C ILE A 39 0.80 20.56 -2.06
N THR A 40 1.11 20.35 -3.35
CA THR A 40 2.49 20.12 -3.80
C THR A 40 3.28 21.41 -4.01
N LYS A 41 2.61 22.53 -4.31
CA LYS A 41 3.20 23.89 -4.38
C LYS A 41 4.54 23.93 -5.12
N GLY A 42 4.61 23.24 -6.28
CA GLY A 42 5.79 23.19 -7.14
C GLY A 42 6.85 22.16 -6.75
N LYS A 43 6.63 21.36 -5.71
CA LYS A 43 7.58 20.34 -5.27
C LYS A 43 7.12 18.95 -5.68
N ILE A 44 8.05 18.11 -6.13
CA ILE A 44 7.80 16.69 -6.43
C ILE A 44 9.02 15.84 -6.05
N CYS A 45 8.78 14.58 -5.73
CA CYS A 45 9.84 13.64 -5.40
C CYS A 45 10.60 13.14 -6.64
N GLY A 46 11.75 12.47 -6.43
CA GLY A 46 12.53 11.87 -7.51
C GLY A 46 11.76 10.84 -8.33
N ARG A 47 10.85 10.07 -7.70
CA ARG A 47 10.01 9.07 -8.37
C ARG A 47 9.04 9.71 -9.38
N GLY A 48 8.42 10.84 -9.01
CA GLY A 48 7.56 11.60 -9.93
C GLY A 48 8.33 12.16 -11.13
N ARG A 49 9.58 12.62 -10.92
CA ARG A 49 10.44 13.09 -12.02
C ARG A 49 10.83 11.97 -12.99
N MET A 50 10.99 10.74 -12.50
CA MET A 50 11.33 9.58 -13.34
C MET A 50 10.20 9.14 -14.27
N LEU A 51 9.01 9.71 -14.19
CA LEU A 51 7.94 9.43 -15.15
C LEU A 51 8.29 9.90 -16.57
N GLU A 52 9.12 10.93 -16.71
CA GLU A 52 9.72 11.31 -18.01
C GLU A 52 10.54 10.14 -18.56
N THR A 53 11.51 9.66 -17.80
CA THR A 53 12.35 8.50 -18.18
C THR A 53 11.50 7.26 -18.46
N ARG A 54 10.45 7.00 -17.64
CA ARG A 54 9.53 5.87 -17.82
C ARG A 54 8.79 5.95 -19.15
N THR A 55 8.22 7.11 -19.48
CA THR A 55 7.44 7.30 -20.71
C THR A 55 8.31 7.19 -21.96
N ASN A 56 9.51 7.76 -21.94
CA ASN A 56 10.43 7.77 -23.06
C ASN A 56 11.38 6.56 -23.11
N SER A 57 11.26 5.60 -22.19
CA SER A 57 12.20 4.48 -22.08
C SER A 57 12.25 3.66 -23.37
N PRO A 58 13.45 3.35 -23.88
CA PRO A 58 13.62 2.43 -25.02
C PRO A 58 13.27 0.98 -24.66
N GLU A 59 13.14 0.65 -23.37
CA GLU A 59 12.79 -0.69 -22.89
C GLU A 59 11.27 -0.91 -22.84
N ARG A 60 10.46 0.06 -23.29
CA ARG A 60 9.00 -0.08 -23.39
C ARG A 60 8.62 -1.23 -24.32
N LEU A 61 7.62 -2.00 -23.90
CA LEU A 61 6.96 -2.97 -24.77
C LEU A 61 6.21 -2.23 -25.87
N LEU A 62 6.52 -2.52 -27.13
CA LEU A 62 6.00 -1.79 -28.28
C LEU A 62 4.93 -2.58 -29.05
N HIS A 63 4.95 -3.91 -28.98
CA HIS A 63 4.08 -4.82 -29.72
C HIS A 63 3.55 -5.91 -28.79
N PRO A 64 2.35 -6.48 -29.04
CA PRO A 64 1.95 -7.70 -28.38
C PRO A 64 2.99 -8.81 -28.63
N LEU A 65 3.28 -9.57 -27.58
CA LEU A 65 4.26 -10.66 -27.64
C LEU A 65 3.60 -11.99 -27.29
N LYS A 66 3.98 -13.04 -28.00
CA LYS A 66 3.63 -14.42 -27.67
C LYS A 66 4.90 -15.25 -27.46
N LYS A 67 4.91 -16.06 -26.41
CA LYS A 67 5.99 -17.01 -26.18
C LYS A 67 5.80 -18.25 -27.06
N VAL A 68 6.79 -18.53 -27.93
CA VAL A 68 6.82 -19.68 -28.83
C VAL A 68 8.15 -20.40 -28.63
N ASN A 69 8.11 -21.66 -28.20
CA ASN A 69 9.31 -22.46 -27.91
C ASN A 69 10.28 -21.78 -26.92
N GLY A 70 9.73 -21.08 -25.92
CA GLY A 70 10.51 -20.39 -24.88
C GLY A 70 10.97 -18.97 -25.25
N GLU A 71 10.76 -18.52 -26.49
CA GLU A 71 11.15 -17.18 -26.97
C GLU A 71 9.94 -16.30 -27.23
N PHE A 72 10.02 -15.01 -26.90
CA PHE A 72 8.98 -14.04 -27.22
C PHE A 72 9.10 -13.57 -28.67
N LYS A 73 7.98 -13.66 -29.40
CA LYS A 73 7.86 -13.16 -30.77
C LYS A 73 6.76 -12.12 -30.86
N PRO A 74 7.00 -11.00 -31.55
CA PRO A 74 5.92 -10.05 -31.85
C PRO A 74 4.81 -10.70 -32.66
N ILE A 75 3.57 -10.41 -32.28
CA ILE A 75 2.35 -10.81 -33.00
C ILE A 75 1.45 -9.59 -33.19
N THR A 76 0.46 -9.67 -34.07
CA THR A 76 -0.51 -8.59 -34.23
C THR A 76 -1.48 -8.53 -33.07
N TRP A 77 -2.08 -7.35 -32.80
CA TRP A 77 -3.16 -7.21 -31.83
C TRP A 77 -4.34 -8.15 -32.13
N ASN A 78 -4.75 -8.27 -33.41
CA ASN A 78 -5.84 -9.18 -33.77
C ASN A 78 -5.50 -10.61 -33.39
N GLN A 79 -4.30 -11.08 -33.72
CA GLN A 79 -3.88 -12.41 -33.37
C GLN A 79 -3.88 -12.62 -31.84
N ALA A 80 -3.30 -11.69 -31.07
CA ALA A 80 -3.27 -11.77 -29.61
C ALA A 80 -4.67 -11.85 -29.01
N LEU A 81 -5.54 -10.91 -29.41
CA LEU A 81 -6.90 -10.80 -28.87
C LEU A 81 -7.80 -11.95 -29.30
N ASP A 82 -7.68 -12.44 -30.55
CA ASP A 82 -8.46 -13.57 -31.05
C ASP A 82 -8.10 -14.87 -30.31
N GLU A 83 -6.79 -15.12 -30.10
CA GLU A 83 -6.32 -16.31 -29.36
C GLU A 83 -6.70 -16.24 -27.87
N ILE A 84 -6.55 -15.07 -27.22
CA ILE A 84 -6.94 -14.89 -25.80
C ILE A 84 -8.46 -15.04 -25.65
N ALA A 85 -9.26 -14.42 -26.51
CA ALA A 85 -10.72 -14.53 -26.48
C ALA A 85 -11.20 -15.97 -26.73
N PHE A 86 -10.55 -16.68 -27.68
CA PHE A 86 -10.83 -18.10 -27.92
C PHE A 86 -10.56 -18.92 -26.66
N ASN A 87 -9.39 -18.76 -26.03
CA ASN A 87 -9.04 -19.48 -24.80
C ASN A 87 -10.00 -19.15 -23.66
N LEU A 88 -10.39 -17.87 -23.48
CA LEU A 88 -11.38 -17.47 -22.47
C LEU A 88 -12.73 -18.17 -22.69
N LYS A 89 -13.21 -18.21 -23.95
CA LYS A 89 -14.46 -18.89 -24.30
C LYS A 89 -14.37 -20.38 -24.02
N GLU A 90 -13.33 -21.04 -24.50
CA GLU A 90 -13.11 -22.48 -24.32
C GLU A 90 -13.03 -22.85 -22.82
N ILE A 91 -12.28 -22.08 -22.03
CA ILE A 91 -12.17 -22.29 -20.58
C ILE A 91 -13.53 -22.14 -19.90
N LYS A 92 -14.31 -21.11 -20.28
CA LYS A 92 -15.65 -20.89 -19.72
C LYS A 92 -16.60 -22.02 -20.05
N ASP A 93 -16.57 -22.52 -21.28
CA ASP A 93 -17.45 -23.58 -21.75
C ASP A 93 -17.12 -24.96 -21.13
N LEU A 94 -15.82 -25.25 -20.92
CA LEU A 94 -15.36 -26.55 -20.42
C LEU A 94 -15.26 -26.59 -18.87
N TYR A 95 -14.87 -25.52 -18.22
CA TYR A 95 -14.51 -25.50 -16.79
C TYR A 95 -15.31 -24.48 -15.99
N GLY A 96 -16.03 -23.57 -16.65
CA GLY A 96 -16.67 -22.42 -16.00
C GLY A 96 -15.74 -21.20 -15.87
N SER A 97 -16.34 -20.03 -15.73
CA SER A 97 -15.61 -18.75 -15.74
C SER A 97 -14.61 -18.60 -14.58
N THR A 98 -14.84 -19.28 -13.45
CA THR A 98 -13.94 -19.24 -12.29
C THR A 98 -12.66 -20.06 -12.46
N ALA A 99 -12.48 -20.77 -13.60
CA ALA A 99 -11.20 -21.34 -14.01
C ALA A 99 -10.21 -20.28 -14.53
N VAL A 100 -10.65 -19.03 -14.67
CA VAL A 100 -9.81 -17.85 -14.93
C VAL A 100 -9.57 -17.11 -13.62
N LEU A 101 -8.31 -16.79 -13.34
CA LEU A 101 -7.91 -15.91 -12.22
C LEU A 101 -7.55 -14.52 -12.74
N HIS A 102 -8.19 -13.48 -12.22
CA HIS A 102 -7.73 -12.10 -12.37
C HIS A 102 -6.80 -11.74 -11.21
N SER A 103 -5.49 -11.73 -11.49
CA SER A 103 -4.47 -11.31 -10.54
C SER A 103 -4.15 -9.83 -10.76
N HIS A 104 -4.61 -8.98 -9.88
CA HIS A 104 -4.43 -7.53 -9.99
C HIS A 104 -3.88 -6.92 -8.70
N ASP A 105 -3.28 -5.73 -8.82
CA ASP A 105 -2.84 -4.91 -7.70
C ASP A 105 -3.11 -3.44 -8.02
N TYR A 106 -2.58 -2.54 -7.23
CA TYR A 106 -2.86 -1.12 -7.27
C TYR A 106 -1.67 -0.31 -7.82
N ALA A 107 -1.29 -0.53 -9.10
CA ALA A 107 -0.09 0.10 -9.69
C ALA A 107 -0.18 1.62 -9.83
N ASN A 108 -1.40 2.17 -9.99
CA ASN A 108 -1.62 3.59 -10.22
C ASN A 108 -2.90 4.10 -9.54
N ASN A 109 -3.01 5.42 -9.40
CA ASN A 109 -4.18 6.11 -8.83
C ASN A 109 -5.24 6.52 -9.85
N GLY A 110 -5.14 6.07 -11.11
CA GLY A 110 -6.13 6.35 -12.14
C GLY A 110 -7.47 5.68 -11.86
N ILE A 111 -8.57 6.38 -12.15
CA ILE A 111 -9.91 5.88 -11.84
C ILE A 111 -10.39 4.81 -12.84
N LEU A 112 -9.97 4.93 -14.11
CA LEU A 112 -10.41 4.02 -15.17
C LEU A 112 -9.79 2.63 -15.11
N LYS A 113 -8.76 2.39 -14.27
CA LYS A 113 -8.24 1.02 -14.04
C LYS A 113 -9.32 0.06 -13.55
N ASN A 114 -10.37 0.57 -12.86
CA ASN A 114 -11.47 -0.26 -12.37
C ASN A 114 -12.36 -0.85 -13.49
N LEU A 115 -12.11 -0.52 -14.76
CA LEU A 115 -12.80 -1.12 -15.91
C LEU A 115 -12.39 -2.57 -16.19
N ASP A 116 -11.28 -3.04 -15.63
CA ASP A 116 -10.93 -4.46 -15.62
C ASP A 116 -12.01 -5.29 -14.89
N GLN A 117 -12.51 -4.82 -13.75
CA GLN A 117 -13.60 -5.45 -13.02
C GLN A 117 -14.88 -5.52 -13.87
N ARG A 118 -15.18 -4.46 -14.66
CA ARG A 118 -16.30 -4.47 -15.60
C ARG A 118 -16.17 -5.61 -16.61
N PHE A 119 -14.97 -5.77 -17.19
CA PHE A 119 -14.71 -6.82 -18.16
C PHE A 119 -14.96 -8.21 -17.56
N PHE A 120 -14.38 -8.49 -16.38
CA PHE A 120 -14.53 -9.79 -15.75
C PHE A 120 -15.97 -10.07 -15.26
N ASN A 121 -16.68 -9.04 -14.81
CA ASN A 121 -18.11 -9.18 -14.48
C ASN A 121 -18.97 -9.42 -15.73
N GLY A 122 -18.69 -8.75 -16.85
CA GLY A 122 -19.32 -8.98 -18.14
C GLY A 122 -19.07 -10.39 -18.70
N TYR A 123 -17.86 -10.92 -18.48
CA TYR A 123 -17.50 -12.30 -18.80
C TYR A 123 -18.30 -13.34 -17.98
N GLY A 124 -18.90 -12.94 -16.85
CA GLY A 124 -19.71 -13.75 -15.96
C GLY A 124 -19.10 -13.97 -14.57
N GLY A 125 -18.06 -13.24 -14.24
CA GLY A 125 -17.26 -13.39 -13.03
C GLY A 125 -16.11 -14.39 -13.22
N VAL A 126 -15.10 -14.25 -12.40
CA VAL A 126 -13.87 -15.07 -12.43
C VAL A 126 -13.44 -15.41 -10.99
N THR A 127 -12.34 -16.13 -10.82
CA THR A 127 -11.64 -16.14 -9.54
C THR A 127 -10.96 -14.79 -9.38
N GLU A 128 -11.30 -14.07 -8.32
CA GLU A 128 -10.76 -12.76 -7.98
C GLU A 128 -9.84 -12.88 -6.78
N ILE A 129 -8.86 -11.98 -6.66
CA ILE A 129 -8.08 -11.85 -5.44
C ILE A 129 -8.74 -10.83 -4.50
N TYR A 130 -8.63 -11.05 -3.20
CA TYR A 130 -9.07 -10.13 -2.17
C TYR A 130 -8.07 -10.03 -1.02
N GLY A 131 -8.21 -9.01 -0.18
CA GLY A 131 -7.19 -8.65 0.79
C GLY A 131 -6.28 -7.55 0.26
N SER A 132 -5.16 -7.31 0.93
CA SER A 132 -4.25 -6.22 0.55
C SER A 132 -2.82 -6.46 1.00
N LEU A 133 -1.87 -6.34 0.08
CA LEU A 133 -0.44 -6.28 0.39
C LEU A 133 -0.06 -5.03 1.21
N CYS A 134 -0.89 -3.98 1.14
CA CYS A 134 -0.53 -2.63 1.57
C CYS A 134 -1.12 -2.25 2.94
N TRP A 135 -2.44 -2.07 3.05
CA TRP A 135 -3.10 -1.40 4.19
C TRP A 135 -4.31 -2.14 4.78
N GLY A 136 -4.60 -3.36 4.31
CA GLY A 136 -5.86 -4.06 4.58
C GLY A 136 -6.16 -4.25 6.06
N ALA A 137 -5.21 -4.69 6.86
CA ALA A 137 -5.42 -4.93 8.29
C ALA A 137 -5.75 -3.65 9.06
N GLY A 138 -5.06 -2.55 8.77
CA GLY A 138 -5.34 -1.27 9.42
C GLY A 138 -6.66 -0.63 8.99
N ILE A 139 -7.03 -0.76 7.71
CA ILE A 139 -8.35 -0.31 7.23
C ILE A 139 -9.46 -1.10 7.92
N GLU A 140 -9.35 -2.41 8.00
CA GLU A 140 -10.36 -3.24 8.65
C GLU A 140 -10.41 -2.97 10.17
N ALA A 141 -9.26 -2.76 10.81
CA ALA A 141 -9.17 -2.34 12.20
C ALA A 141 -9.99 -1.06 12.46
N GLN A 142 -9.74 0.00 11.67
CA GLN A 142 -10.48 1.26 11.83
C GLN A 142 -11.97 1.13 11.48
N LYS A 143 -12.33 0.26 10.54
CA LYS A 143 -13.75 -0.05 10.29
C LYS A 143 -14.41 -0.73 11.48
N TRP A 144 -13.69 -1.55 12.23
CA TRP A 144 -14.24 -2.17 13.43
C TRP A 144 -14.41 -1.16 14.56
N ASP A 145 -13.46 -0.25 14.73
CA ASP A 145 -13.44 0.69 15.84
C ASP A 145 -14.29 1.95 15.59
N PHE A 146 -14.28 2.49 14.37
CA PHE A 146 -14.99 3.73 13.99
C PHE A 146 -16.17 3.51 13.02
N GLY A 147 -16.26 2.33 12.40
CA GLY A 147 -17.17 2.03 11.30
C GLY A 147 -16.63 2.40 9.91
N ASP A 148 -15.56 3.18 9.82
CA ASP A 148 -14.82 3.46 8.58
C ASP A 148 -13.42 4.01 8.88
N ALA A 149 -12.54 4.07 7.86
CA ALA A 149 -11.17 4.56 8.00
C ALA A 149 -11.04 5.98 7.42
N TYR A 150 -11.13 7.00 8.28
CA TYR A 150 -11.10 8.41 7.92
C TYR A 150 -9.94 9.14 8.61
N GLY A 151 -9.20 9.93 7.86
CA GLY A 151 -8.09 10.76 8.35
C GLY A 151 -8.40 12.25 8.28
N HIS A 152 -7.74 13.03 9.13
CA HIS A 152 -7.85 14.47 9.15
C HIS A 152 -7.24 15.12 7.89
N ALA A 153 -7.74 16.31 7.54
CA ALA A 153 -7.14 17.13 6.49
C ALA A 153 -5.66 17.42 6.78
N PRO A 154 -4.80 17.51 5.74
CA PRO A 154 -3.35 17.72 5.94
C PRO A 154 -2.97 18.89 6.83
N ASP A 155 -3.71 19.99 6.75
CA ASP A 155 -3.41 21.22 7.50
C ASP A 155 -3.83 21.16 8.98
N ASP A 156 -4.66 20.18 9.36
CA ASP A 156 -5.11 20.04 10.74
C ASP A 156 -3.96 19.72 11.72
N VAL A 157 -2.88 19.09 11.24
CA VAL A 157 -1.66 18.86 12.03
C VAL A 157 -1.04 20.14 12.60
N LEU A 158 -1.30 21.29 11.97
CA LEU A 158 -0.78 22.59 12.44
C LEU A 158 -1.44 23.08 13.75
N ALA A 159 -2.59 22.51 14.09
CA ALA A 159 -3.28 22.76 15.36
C ALA A 159 -2.83 21.82 16.48
N SER A 160 -1.98 20.84 16.21
CA SER A 160 -1.52 19.85 17.19
C SER A 160 -0.53 20.48 18.18
N LYS A 161 -0.69 20.17 19.47
CA LYS A 161 0.32 20.44 20.50
C LYS A 161 1.42 19.39 20.48
N ASN A 162 1.00 18.13 20.35
CA ASN A 162 1.90 16.98 20.18
C ASN A 162 1.56 16.23 18.89
N ILE A 163 2.59 15.74 18.21
CA ILE A 163 2.46 14.95 17.00
C ILE A 163 3.22 13.65 17.20
N VAL A 164 2.52 12.53 17.23
CA VAL A 164 3.10 11.19 17.33
C VAL A 164 3.14 10.58 15.93
N VAL A 165 4.34 10.39 15.38
CA VAL A 165 4.57 9.69 14.12
C VAL A 165 5.03 8.26 14.46
N TRP A 166 4.14 7.30 14.25
CA TRP A 166 4.32 5.92 14.71
C TRP A 166 4.51 4.97 13.54
N GLY A 167 5.68 4.33 13.44
CA GLY A 167 6.02 3.37 12.38
C GLY A 167 5.94 3.96 10.97
N ARG A 168 6.19 5.29 10.81
CA ARG A 168 5.99 6.01 9.55
C ARG A 168 7.18 6.91 9.21
N ASN A 169 7.88 6.60 8.12
CA ASN A 169 8.96 7.43 7.61
C ASN A 169 8.45 8.46 6.58
N VAL A 170 7.84 9.55 7.06
CA VAL A 170 7.24 10.59 6.20
C VAL A 170 8.25 11.25 5.27
N ALA A 171 9.48 11.46 5.72
CA ALA A 171 10.55 12.03 4.90
C ALA A 171 10.86 11.20 3.65
N ARG A 172 10.58 9.89 3.68
CA ARG A 172 10.80 8.95 2.58
C ARG A 172 9.55 8.73 1.72
N THR A 173 8.37 8.73 2.34
CA THR A 173 7.13 8.26 1.71
C THR A 173 6.11 9.35 1.42
N ASN A 174 6.13 10.49 2.15
CA ASN A 174 5.16 11.57 2.03
C ASN A 174 5.85 12.93 2.29
N MET A 175 6.56 13.45 1.28
CA MET A 175 7.41 14.64 1.44
C MET A 175 6.63 15.91 1.80
N HIS A 176 5.38 16.04 1.36
CA HIS A 176 4.56 17.22 1.63
C HIS A 176 4.06 17.22 3.08
N PHE A 177 3.77 16.06 3.64
CA PHE A 177 3.49 15.95 5.07
C PHE A 177 4.74 16.18 5.93
N TYR A 178 5.91 15.76 5.46
CA TYR A 178 7.17 16.09 6.15
C TYR A 178 7.36 17.61 6.29
N GLU A 179 7.04 18.39 5.26
CA GLU A 179 7.06 19.85 5.33
C GLU A 179 6.05 20.41 6.33
N LYS A 180 4.84 19.80 6.42
CA LYS A 180 3.84 20.16 7.42
C LYS A 180 4.32 19.88 8.85
N LEU A 181 5.06 18.78 9.07
CA LEU A 181 5.69 18.52 10.37
C LEU A 181 6.71 19.60 10.75
N LEU A 182 7.54 20.03 9.79
CA LEU A 182 8.50 21.12 10.03
C LEU A 182 7.79 22.45 10.33
N GLU A 183 6.69 22.76 9.66
CA GLU A 183 5.85 23.92 9.90
C GLU A 183 5.20 23.87 11.29
N ALA A 184 4.59 22.73 11.66
CA ALA A 184 3.98 22.52 12.97
C ALA A 184 5.02 22.67 14.11
N ARG A 185 6.22 22.10 13.93
CA ARG A 185 7.32 22.24 14.89
C ARG A 185 7.75 23.70 15.05
N LYS A 186 7.86 24.44 13.94
CA LYS A 186 8.16 25.89 13.99
C LYS A 186 7.11 26.67 14.78
N ASN A 187 5.85 26.21 14.73
CA ASN A 187 4.73 26.78 15.48
C ASN A 187 4.66 26.30 16.94
N GLY A 188 5.62 25.49 17.39
CA GLY A 188 5.73 25.03 18.78
C GLY A 188 5.18 23.63 19.07
N ALA A 189 4.75 22.88 18.05
CA ALA A 189 4.33 21.49 18.25
C ALA A 189 5.53 20.60 18.61
N ASN A 190 5.32 19.66 19.54
CA ASN A 190 6.31 18.68 19.98
C ASN A 190 6.17 17.41 19.10
N ILE A 191 7.24 16.99 18.43
CA ILE A 191 7.24 15.83 17.54
C ILE A 191 7.87 14.61 18.22
N ILE A 192 7.10 13.55 18.37
CA ILE A 192 7.54 12.26 18.88
C ILE A 192 7.55 11.26 17.73
N VAL A 193 8.64 10.53 17.53
CA VAL A 193 8.73 9.44 16.56
C VAL A 193 8.95 8.12 17.27
N ILE A 194 8.05 7.16 17.00
CA ILE A 194 8.14 5.77 17.48
C ILE A 194 8.40 4.89 16.26
N ASP A 195 9.58 4.30 16.14
CA ASP A 195 9.99 3.52 14.96
C ASP A 195 11.18 2.61 15.32
N PRO A 196 11.29 1.37 14.84
CA PRO A 196 12.48 0.55 15.06
C PRO A 196 13.74 1.09 14.38
N LEU A 197 13.58 1.96 13.35
CA LEU A 197 14.70 2.53 12.60
C LEU A 197 14.85 4.03 12.89
N PHE A 198 16.06 4.47 13.19
CA PHE A 198 16.38 5.92 13.30
C PHE A 198 16.46 6.54 11.90
N ASN A 199 15.30 6.73 11.30
CA ASN A 199 15.13 7.19 9.93
C ASN A 199 15.18 8.73 9.79
N ALA A 200 14.98 9.25 8.56
CA ALA A 200 15.04 10.70 8.30
C ALA A 200 13.94 11.49 9.04
N THR A 201 12.78 10.89 9.31
CA THR A 201 11.73 11.51 10.14
C THR A 201 12.13 11.59 11.61
N ALA A 202 12.79 10.55 12.13
CA ALA A 202 13.31 10.55 13.50
C ALA A 202 14.35 11.66 13.75
N LYS A 203 15.06 12.12 12.71
CA LYS A 203 16.05 13.21 12.82
C LYS A 203 15.44 14.58 13.17
N ILE A 204 14.15 14.79 12.87
CA ILE A 204 13.44 16.03 13.22
C ILE A 204 12.61 15.90 14.49
N ALA A 205 12.57 14.72 15.11
CA ALA A 205 11.82 14.50 16.34
C ALA A 205 12.45 15.19 17.54
N ASP A 206 11.63 15.73 18.44
CA ASP A 206 12.05 16.20 19.76
C ASP A 206 12.32 15.01 20.69
N LYS A 207 11.61 13.90 20.46
CA LYS A 207 11.86 12.62 21.11
C LYS A 207 11.73 11.45 20.11
N TYR A 208 12.72 10.59 20.07
CA TYR A 208 12.70 9.31 19.35
C TYR A 208 12.61 8.15 20.34
N ILE A 209 11.70 7.22 20.08
CA ILE A 209 11.49 6.00 20.83
C ILE A 209 11.72 4.81 19.91
N SER A 210 12.75 4.03 20.19
CA SER A 210 13.01 2.76 19.50
C SER A 210 12.15 1.68 20.14
N VAL A 211 11.28 1.04 19.35
CA VAL A 211 10.42 -0.05 19.79
C VAL A 211 10.82 -1.33 19.08
N LYS A 212 10.72 -2.46 19.77
CA LYS A 212 10.96 -3.76 19.17
C LYS A 212 9.98 -4.04 18.04
N PRO A 213 10.45 -4.46 16.84
CA PRO A 213 9.59 -4.74 15.70
C PRO A 213 8.39 -5.64 16.05
N GLY A 214 7.17 -5.19 15.71
CA GLY A 214 5.92 -5.92 15.94
C GLY A 214 5.34 -5.87 17.36
N MET A 215 5.99 -5.16 18.29
CA MET A 215 5.52 -5.00 19.67
C MET A 215 4.77 -3.67 19.91
N ASP A 216 4.43 -2.97 18.86
CA ASP A 216 3.78 -1.65 18.91
C ASP A 216 2.41 -1.69 19.61
N GLY A 217 1.61 -2.74 19.40
CA GLY A 217 0.34 -2.93 20.09
C GLY A 217 0.52 -3.11 21.61
N ILE A 218 1.55 -3.86 22.04
CA ILE A 218 1.91 -4.02 23.46
C ILE A 218 2.36 -2.68 24.05
N LEU A 219 3.10 -1.88 23.29
CA LEU A 219 3.50 -0.53 23.72
C LEU A 219 2.26 0.37 23.87
N ALA A 220 1.32 0.36 22.93
CA ALA A 220 0.08 1.12 23.03
C ALA A 220 -0.74 0.75 24.27
N ALA A 221 -0.85 -0.56 24.57
CA ALA A 221 -1.49 -1.05 25.77
C ALA A 221 -0.77 -0.57 27.05
N GLY A 222 0.56 -0.55 27.05
CA GLY A 222 1.36 -0.03 28.17
C GLY A 222 1.17 1.46 28.41
N ILE A 223 1.12 2.25 27.34
CA ILE A 223 0.82 3.68 27.43
C ILE A 223 -0.58 3.90 27.98
N MET A 224 -1.57 3.16 27.47
CA MET A 224 -2.96 3.22 27.92
C MET A 224 -3.10 2.83 29.40
N LYS A 225 -2.39 1.76 29.86
CA LYS A 225 -2.32 1.37 31.28
C LYS A 225 -1.82 2.53 32.16
N GLU A 226 -0.80 3.25 31.72
CA GLU A 226 -0.28 4.41 32.47
C GLU A 226 -1.21 5.62 32.43
N VAL A 227 -1.93 5.86 31.30
CA VAL A 227 -2.98 6.88 31.22
C VAL A 227 -4.07 6.61 32.28
N LEU A 228 -4.57 5.38 32.37
CA LEU A 228 -5.58 4.96 33.34
C LEU A 228 -5.06 5.02 34.78
N ARG A 229 -3.84 4.52 35.03
CA ARG A 229 -3.21 4.57 36.37
C ARG A 229 -3.06 5.99 36.90
N LEU A 230 -2.81 6.97 36.01
CA LEU A 230 -2.64 8.37 36.37
C LEU A 230 -3.97 9.16 36.40
N GLY A 231 -5.08 8.54 36.00
CA GLY A 231 -6.40 9.18 35.93
C GLY A 231 -6.47 10.28 34.85
N LEU A 232 -5.75 10.08 33.72
CA LEU A 232 -5.61 11.04 32.63
C LEU A 232 -6.56 10.75 31.43
N GLU A 233 -7.37 9.71 31.55
CA GLU A 233 -8.36 9.34 30.53
C GLU A 233 -9.48 10.38 30.38
N ASP A 234 -10.04 10.49 29.18
CA ASP A 234 -11.24 11.29 28.93
C ASP A 234 -12.52 10.52 29.33
N ARG A 235 -12.91 10.61 30.60
CA ARG A 235 -14.07 9.90 31.15
C ARG A 235 -15.39 10.30 30.49
N GLU A 236 -15.51 11.54 30.05
CA GLU A 236 -16.73 12.03 29.39
C GLU A 236 -16.87 11.40 28.00
N PHE A 237 -15.83 11.46 27.18
CA PHE A 237 -15.80 10.81 25.87
C PHE A 237 -16.06 9.30 26.00
N ILE A 238 -15.36 8.63 26.91
CA ILE A 238 -15.52 7.18 27.16
C ILE A 238 -16.98 6.85 27.51
N LYS A 239 -17.59 7.58 28.42
CA LYS A 239 -18.96 7.33 28.88
C LYS A 239 -20.00 7.58 27.79
N LEU A 240 -19.87 8.66 27.04
CA LEU A 240 -20.92 9.10 26.10
C LEU A 240 -20.76 8.48 24.71
N HIS A 241 -19.55 8.30 24.24
CA HIS A 241 -19.24 8.05 22.83
C HIS A 241 -18.55 6.72 22.56
N THR A 242 -18.37 5.87 23.57
CA THR A 242 -17.69 4.58 23.37
C THR A 242 -18.51 3.39 23.89
N GLN A 243 -18.12 2.20 23.43
CA GLN A 243 -18.65 0.90 23.90
C GLN A 243 -17.49 -0.08 24.14
N GLY A 244 -17.62 -0.94 25.17
CA GLY A 244 -16.66 -2.02 25.46
C GLY A 244 -15.43 -1.58 26.26
N PHE A 245 -15.42 -0.40 26.88
CA PHE A 245 -14.26 0.12 27.62
C PHE A 245 -13.79 -0.79 28.76
N HIS A 246 -14.73 -1.42 29.47
CA HIS A 246 -14.39 -2.31 30.60
C HIS A 246 -13.52 -3.51 30.17
N ASP A 247 -13.70 -4.01 28.95
CA ASP A 247 -12.90 -5.12 28.44
C ASP A 247 -11.46 -4.66 28.14
N VAL A 248 -11.30 -3.40 27.70
CA VAL A 248 -9.96 -2.79 27.51
C VAL A 248 -9.25 -2.59 28.84
N GLU A 249 -9.95 -2.13 29.90
CA GLU A 249 -9.37 -2.02 31.23
C GLU A 249 -8.80 -3.36 31.69
N LYS A 250 -9.60 -4.44 31.60
CA LYS A 250 -9.15 -5.79 31.94
C LYS A 250 -7.96 -6.24 31.08
N LEU A 251 -8.00 -5.94 29.79
CA LEU A 251 -6.95 -6.32 28.84
C LEU A 251 -5.61 -5.67 29.22
N VAL A 252 -5.58 -4.36 29.43
CA VAL A 252 -4.33 -3.64 29.76
C VAL A 252 -3.82 -4.00 31.17
N ASP A 253 -4.71 -4.43 32.06
CA ASP A 253 -4.33 -4.88 33.40
C ASP A 253 -3.72 -6.28 33.42
N SER A 254 -3.89 -7.06 32.34
CA SER A 254 -3.39 -8.44 32.26
C SER A 254 -1.85 -8.54 32.22
N LEU A 255 -1.15 -7.46 31.88
CA LEU A 255 0.31 -7.37 31.88
C LEU A 255 0.81 -6.31 32.87
N THR A 256 1.92 -6.60 33.56
CA THR A 256 2.60 -5.59 34.38
C THR A 256 3.39 -4.62 33.50
N ILE A 257 3.68 -3.44 34.00
CA ILE A 257 4.45 -2.43 33.25
C ILE A 257 5.89 -2.91 32.98
N GLU A 258 6.46 -3.70 33.88
CA GLU A 258 7.77 -4.32 33.73
C GLU A 258 7.76 -5.34 32.59
N LYS A 259 6.69 -6.16 32.50
CA LYS A 259 6.53 -7.13 31.41
C LYS A 259 6.37 -6.43 30.06
N ILE A 260 5.60 -5.36 29.99
CA ILE A 260 5.44 -4.51 28.80
C ILE A 260 6.78 -3.91 28.38
N SER A 261 7.55 -3.36 29.33
CA SER A 261 8.88 -2.82 29.08
C SER A 261 9.85 -3.89 28.56
N GLU A 262 9.82 -5.10 29.12
CA GLU A 262 10.62 -6.25 28.66
C GLU A 262 10.25 -6.65 27.21
N MET A 263 8.95 -6.70 26.89
CA MET A 263 8.48 -7.15 25.59
C MET A 263 8.76 -6.13 24.48
N THR A 264 8.54 -4.86 24.78
CA THR A 264 8.68 -3.75 23.82
C THR A 264 10.10 -3.23 23.70
N GLU A 265 10.95 -3.54 24.69
CA GLU A 265 12.29 -2.99 24.86
C GLU A 265 12.28 -1.45 24.98
N VAL A 266 11.16 -0.88 25.48
CA VAL A 266 10.97 0.54 25.79
C VAL A 266 10.97 0.72 27.31
N SER A 267 11.76 1.67 27.82
CA SER A 267 11.85 1.88 29.27
C SER A 267 10.53 2.36 29.87
N ILE A 268 10.29 2.02 31.14
CA ILE A 268 9.08 2.42 31.88
C ILE A 268 8.93 3.95 31.89
N GLU A 269 10.03 4.70 32.04
CA GLU A 269 10.03 6.17 32.03
C GLU A 269 9.53 6.72 30.68
N ASN A 270 9.92 6.08 29.56
CA ASN A 270 9.44 6.47 28.22
C ASN A 270 7.96 6.13 28.06
N ILE A 271 7.46 4.99 28.55
CA ILE A 271 6.04 4.64 28.51
C ILE A 271 5.22 5.67 29.33
N GLN A 272 5.69 6.04 30.52
CA GLN A 272 5.06 7.04 31.38
C GLN A 272 5.08 8.44 30.76
N MET A 273 6.18 8.80 30.09
CA MET A 273 6.27 10.05 29.34
C MET A 273 5.27 10.09 28.20
N LEU A 274 5.15 9.00 27.41
CA LEU A 274 4.18 8.88 26.33
C LEU A 274 2.73 9.00 26.85
N ALA A 275 2.39 8.39 27.98
CA ALA A 275 1.07 8.53 28.60
C ALA A 275 0.71 10.02 28.84
N LYS A 276 1.65 10.80 29.34
CA LYS A 276 1.45 12.25 29.54
C LYS A 276 1.31 13.00 28.21
N VAL A 277 2.08 12.61 27.17
CA VAL A 277 1.98 13.20 25.84
C VAL A 277 0.59 12.96 25.23
N PHE A 278 0.06 11.74 25.30
CA PHE A 278 -1.28 11.43 24.78
C PHE A 278 -2.38 12.17 25.53
N ALA A 279 -2.25 12.37 26.83
CA ALA A 279 -3.20 13.10 27.66
C ALA A 279 -3.10 14.64 27.49
N ASP A 280 -1.98 15.16 26.98
CA ASP A 280 -1.74 16.59 26.80
C ASP A 280 -2.27 17.06 25.42
N ARG A 281 -3.59 17.10 25.30
CA ARG A 281 -4.36 17.38 24.08
C ARG A 281 -4.16 18.80 23.52
N PRO A 282 -4.27 19.01 22.17
CA PRO A 282 -4.53 17.98 21.16
C PRO A 282 -3.23 17.25 20.78
N THR A 283 -3.32 15.91 20.71
CA THR A 283 -2.26 15.04 20.25
C THR A 283 -2.74 14.28 19.00
N SER A 284 -2.11 14.55 17.85
CA SER A 284 -2.37 13.82 16.62
C SER A 284 -1.45 12.61 16.48
N THR A 285 -2.02 11.47 16.06
CA THR A 285 -1.27 10.23 15.84
C THR A 285 -1.32 9.86 14.37
N TYR A 286 -0.14 9.78 13.73
CA TYR A 286 0.02 9.39 12.33
C TYR A 286 0.68 8.02 12.24
N MET A 287 -0.11 7.01 11.93
CA MET A 287 0.30 5.62 11.85
C MET A 287 0.88 5.27 10.48
N GLY A 288 1.93 4.46 10.47
CA GLY A 288 2.54 3.91 9.26
C GLY A 288 2.00 2.55 8.88
N LEU A 289 2.03 2.23 7.59
CA LEU A 289 1.56 0.95 7.06
C LEU A 289 2.44 -0.24 7.51
N GLY A 290 3.65 0.01 8.00
CA GLY A 290 4.52 -1.02 8.57
C GLY A 290 3.98 -1.67 9.83
N LEU A 291 3.20 -0.93 10.64
CA LEU A 291 2.61 -1.40 11.90
C LEU A 291 1.69 -2.62 11.71
N GLN A 292 1.01 -2.70 10.58
CA GLN A 292 0.06 -3.77 10.28
C GLN A 292 0.67 -4.98 9.57
N ARG A 293 1.99 -4.95 9.20
CA ARG A 293 2.64 -6.03 8.43
C ARG A 293 3.12 -7.19 9.30
N TYR A 294 2.33 -7.53 10.32
CA TYR A 294 2.54 -8.63 11.25
C TYR A 294 1.27 -9.44 11.41
N LYS A 295 1.38 -10.66 11.99
CA LYS A 295 0.21 -11.47 12.30
C LYS A 295 -0.79 -10.73 13.20
N ASN A 296 -0.28 -9.99 14.17
CA ASN A 296 -1.05 -9.15 15.08
C ASN A 296 -1.32 -7.72 14.56
N GLY A 297 -1.19 -7.49 13.24
CA GLY A 297 -1.19 -6.15 12.67
C GLY A 297 -2.50 -5.38 12.86
N GLY A 298 -3.64 -6.04 12.73
CA GLY A 298 -4.94 -5.44 12.96
C GLY A 298 -5.15 -5.07 14.42
N ASN A 299 -4.84 -5.97 15.36
CA ASN A 299 -4.89 -5.66 16.80
C ASN A 299 -3.94 -4.53 17.18
N THR A 300 -2.76 -4.44 16.54
CA THR A 300 -1.83 -3.33 16.77
C THR A 300 -2.48 -1.98 16.46
N ILE A 301 -3.13 -1.85 15.30
CA ILE A 301 -3.82 -0.60 14.94
C ILE A 301 -4.96 -0.32 15.89
N ARG A 302 -5.79 -1.31 16.23
CA ARG A 302 -6.90 -1.17 17.19
C ARG A 302 -6.44 -0.73 18.59
N LEU A 303 -5.31 -1.24 19.08
CA LEU A 303 -4.74 -0.81 20.36
C LEU A 303 -4.25 0.64 20.32
N ILE A 304 -3.73 1.11 19.17
CA ILE A 304 -3.35 2.51 18.98
C ILE A 304 -4.61 3.39 18.89
N ASP A 305 -5.64 2.98 18.12
CA ASP A 305 -6.92 3.67 18.04
C ASP A 305 -7.59 3.78 19.42
N ALA A 306 -7.57 2.69 20.21
CA ALA A 306 -8.07 2.67 21.58
C ALA A 306 -7.31 3.65 22.49
N LEU A 307 -5.98 3.71 22.40
CA LEU A 307 -5.16 4.69 23.15
C LEU A 307 -5.56 6.13 22.80
N VAL A 308 -5.72 6.45 21.51
CA VAL A 308 -6.13 7.78 21.04
C VAL A 308 -7.54 8.12 21.55
N ALA A 309 -8.47 7.14 21.58
CA ALA A 309 -9.83 7.30 22.08
C ALA A 309 -9.85 7.51 23.61
N VAL A 310 -9.14 6.66 24.37
CA VAL A 310 -9.07 6.78 25.84
C VAL A 310 -8.47 8.12 26.25
N SER A 311 -7.52 8.64 25.49
CA SER A 311 -6.88 9.93 25.74
C SER A 311 -7.72 11.14 25.26
N GLY A 312 -8.92 10.92 24.67
CA GLY A 312 -9.83 11.99 24.24
C GLY A 312 -9.33 12.80 23.03
N ASN A 313 -8.55 12.18 22.12
CA ASN A 313 -8.01 12.85 20.94
C ASN A 313 -8.85 12.60 19.66
N ILE A 314 -9.98 11.91 19.73
CA ILE A 314 -10.84 11.64 18.58
C ILE A 314 -11.80 12.83 18.32
N GLY A 315 -11.95 13.21 17.06
CA GLY A 315 -12.92 14.22 16.61
C GLY A 315 -12.59 15.66 16.99
N ILE A 316 -11.38 15.96 17.44
CA ILE A 316 -10.93 17.29 17.83
C ILE A 316 -9.86 17.83 16.87
N HIS A 317 -9.80 19.17 16.71
CA HIS A 317 -8.75 19.84 15.95
C HIS A 317 -7.35 19.49 16.49
N GLY A 318 -6.44 19.14 15.59
CA GLY A 318 -5.07 18.77 15.94
C GLY A 318 -4.95 17.41 16.64
N GLY A 319 -6.02 16.62 16.69
CA GLY A 319 -6.06 15.26 17.23
C GLY A 319 -6.08 14.18 16.15
N GLY A 320 -6.74 13.07 16.48
CA GLY A 320 -7.09 11.99 15.55
C GLY A 320 -6.12 10.83 15.50
N ALA A 321 -6.65 9.69 15.10
CA ALA A 321 -5.95 8.45 14.78
C ALA A 321 -5.83 8.33 13.25
N ASN A 322 -4.77 8.88 12.68
CA ASN A 322 -4.61 9.09 11.24
C ASN A 322 -3.88 7.92 10.59
N TYR A 323 -4.62 6.99 9.97
CA TYR A 323 -4.06 5.86 9.23
C TYR A 323 -4.25 6.02 7.71
N ALA A 324 -5.49 6.21 7.25
CA ALA A 324 -5.86 6.43 5.86
C ALA A 324 -7.06 7.38 5.77
N ASN A 325 -7.51 7.74 4.56
CA ASN A 325 -8.70 8.56 4.37
C ASN A 325 -9.56 8.05 3.21
N LEU A 326 -10.39 7.05 3.48
CA LEU A 326 -11.28 6.44 2.48
C LEU A 326 -12.38 7.37 1.98
N GLN A 327 -12.70 8.49 2.68
CA GLN A 327 -13.68 9.48 2.22
C GLN A 327 -13.40 9.94 0.78
N VAL A 328 -12.11 10.07 0.43
CA VAL A 328 -11.68 10.52 -0.90
C VAL A 328 -12.15 9.54 -1.99
N GLY A 329 -11.79 8.25 -1.87
CA GLY A 329 -12.21 7.23 -2.84
C GLY A 329 -13.72 7.00 -2.86
N GLN A 330 -14.37 7.09 -1.71
CA GLN A 330 -15.82 6.93 -1.56
C GLN A 330 -16.61 8.11 -2.14
N SER A 331 -15.96 9.22 -2.49
CA SER A 331 -16.62 10.35 -3.16
C SER A 331 -16.96 10.06 -4.64
N PHE A 332 -16.37 9.03 -5.23
CA PHE A 332 -16.56 8.68 -6.64
C PHE A 332 -17.54 7.53 -6.83
N ASP A 333 -18.32 7.57 -7.90
CA ASP A 333 -19.28 6.53 -8.28
C ASP A 333 -18.59 5.35 -9.02
N ILE A 334 -17.57 4.74 -8.39
CA ILE A 334 -16.80 3.64 -8.96
C ILE A 334 -17.69 2.43 -9.30
N GLY A 335 -18.77 2.22 -8.55
CA GLY A 335 -19.74 1.15 -8.81
C GLY A 335 -20.33 1.20 -10.22
N ASN A 336 -20.46 2.39 -10.81
CA ASN A 336 -20.95 2.57 -12.18
C ASN A 336 -19.99 1.99 -13.24
N LEU A 337 -18.70 1.84 -12.90
CA LEU A 337 -17.71 1.26 -13.79
C LEU A 337 -17.74 -0.28 -13.81
N THR A 338 -18.21 -0.94 -12.74
CA THR A 338 -17.90 -2.36 -12.48
C THR A 338 -18.90 -3.37 -13.00
N LEU A 339 -20.17 -3.01 -13.31
CA LEU A 339 -21.24 -3.95 -13.71
C LEU A 339 -21.41 -5.17 -12.79
N SER A 340 -21.35 -4.96 -11.48
CA SER A 340 -21.39 -6.05 -10.49
C SER A 340 -22.64 -6.96 -10.61
N GLY A 341 -23.77 -6.44 -11.09
CA GLY A 341 -25.00 -7.19 -11.32
C GLY A 341 -24.95 -8.25 -12.45
N ARG A 342 -23.92 -8.22 -13.31
CA ARG A 342 -23.69 -9.23 -14.36
C ARG A 342 -22.94 -10.47 -13.89
N LYS A 343 -22.38 -10.46 -12.71
CA LYS A 343 -21.58 -11.53 -12.15
C LYS A 343 -22.46 -12.73 -11.78
N THR A 344 -22.28 -13.85 -12.49
CA THR A 344 -23.05 -15.08 -12.28
C THR A 344 -22.29 -16.15 -11.49
N SER A 345 -20.96 -16.07 -11.48
CA SER A 345 -20.07 -16.97 -10.76
C SER A 345 -19.05 -16.18 -9.95
N HIS A 346 -18.66 -16.70 -8.80
CA HIS A 346 -17.73 -16.00 -7.91
C HIS A 346 -16.89 -16.99 -7.11
N ARG A 347 -15.59 -16.83 -7.18
CA ARG A 347 -14.61 -17.45 -6.29
C ARG A 347 -13.58 -16.40 -5.89
N GLN A 348 -13.10 -16.45 -4.68
CA GLN A 348 -12.08 -15.52 -4.19
C GLN A 348 -10.88 -16.30 -3.65
N PHE A 349 -9.69 -15.80 -3.98
CA PHE A 349 -8.43 -16.22 -3.39
C PHE A 349 -7.85 -15.06 -2.59
N SER A 350 -7.20 -15.39 -1.47
CA SER A 350 -6.45 -14.37 -0.74
C SER A 350 -5.26 -13.90 -1.56
N ILE A 351 -5.05 -12.58 -1.64
CA ILE A 351 -3.88 -12.04 -2.34
C ILE A 351 -2.57 -12.57 -1.75
N MET A 352 -2.52 -12.83 -0.43
CA MET A 352 -1.34 -13.40 0.24
C MET A 352 -1.08 -14.84 -0.19
N LYS A 353 -2.14 -15.64 -0.32
CA LYS A 353 -2.10 -17.08 -0.58
C LYS A 353 -2.42 -17.43 -2.02
N GLN A 354 -2.57 -16.44 -2.92
CA GLN A 354 -3.07 -16.74 -4.27
C GLN A 354 -2.24 -17.81 -4.98
N ALA A 355 -0.93 -17.87 -4.78
CA ALA A 355 -0.09 -18.88 -5.38
C ALA A 355 -0.37 -20.29 -4.84
N GLU A 356 -0.51 -20.42 -3.52
CA GLU A 356 -0.87 -21.67 -2.86
C GLU A 356 -2.27 -22.13 -3.27
N GLU A 357 -3.23 -21.18 -3.30
CA GLU A 357 -4.62 -21.45 -3.69
C GLU A 357 -4.76 -21.80 -5.18
N VAL A 358 -3.93 -21.21 -6.06
CA VAL A 358 -3.82 -21.61 -7.47
C VAL A 358 -3.36 -23.07 -7.58
N LEU A 359 -2.30 -23.45 -6.83
CA LEU A 359 -1.78 -24.82 -6.85
C LEU A 359 -2.75 -25.85 -6.22
N ALA A 360 -3.59 -25.41 -5.29
CA ALA A 360 -4.56 -26.26 -4.59
C ALA A 360 -5.95 -26.30 -5.24
N ALA A 361 -6.24 -25.43 -6.20
CA ALA A 361 -7.56 -25.32 -6.83
C ALA A 361 -7.93 -26.58 -7.63
N VAL A 362 -9.11 -27.17 -7.35
CA VAL A 362 -9.55 -28.43 -7.99
C VAL A 362 -10.93 -28.34 -8.69
N ASN A 363 -11.82 -27.46 -8.29
CA ASN A 363 -13.19 -27.39 -8.84
C ASN A 363 -13.64 -25.95 -9.11
N PRO A 364 -13.27 -25.38 -10.25
CA PRO A 364 -12.32 -25.84 -11.26
C PRO A 364 -10.86 -25.55 -10.87
N GLU A 365 -9.92 -26.25 -11.49
CA GLU A 365 -8.51 -25.82 -11.52
C GLU A 365 -8.40 -24.46 -12.23
N ILE A 366 -7.39 -23.65 -11.87
CA ILE A 366 -7.08 -22.44 -12.64
C ILE A 366 -6.41 -22.84 -13.96
N LYS A 367 -6.97 -22.42 -15.08
CA LYS A 367 -6.48 -22.69 -16.44
C LYS A 367 -5.83 -21.45 -17.07
N MET A 368 -6.27 -20.26 -16.67
CA MET A 368 -5.72 -19.00 -17.15
C MET A 368 -5.53 -18.02 -15.99
N ILE A 369 -4.42 -17.31 -16.00
CA ILE A 369 -4.20 -16.12 -15.15
C ILE A 369 -4.06 -14.90 -16.05
N ILE A 370 -4.80 -13.83 -15.75
CA ILE A 370 -4.62 -12.52 -16.38
C ILE A 370 -4.11 -11.57 -15.31
N VAL A 371 -2.92 -11.00 -15.54
CA VAL A 371 -2.26 -10.07 -14.61
C VAL A 371 -2.41 -8.64 -15.11
N THR A 372 -2.93 -7.77 -14.24
CA THR A 372 -3.04 -6.33 -14.49
C THR A 372 -2.52 -5.53 -13.31
N CYS A 373 -1.99 -4.35 -13.55
CA CYS A 373 -1.57 -3.40 -12.51
C CYS A 373 -0.65 -3.99 -11.43
N GLY A 374 0.08 -5.07 -11.71
CA GLY A 374 0.90 -5.78 -10.73
C GLY A 374 2.10 -6.51 -11.32
N ASN A 375 3.06 -6.84 -10.45
CA ASN A 375 4.20 -7.71 -10.74
C ASN A 375 4.28 -8.81 -9.65
N PRO A 376 3.33 -9.79 -9.65
CA PRO A 376 3.16 -10.78 -8.58
C PRO A 376 4.44 -11.50 -8.19
N LEU A 377 5.29 -11.90 -9.15
CA LEU A 377 6.54 -12.62 -8.85
C LEU A 377 7.51 -11.80 -7.98
N THR A 378 7.46 -10.47 -8.07
CA THR A 378 8.27 -9.58 -7.22
C THR A 378 7.54 -9.14 -5.95
N GLN A 379 6.22 -8.96 -6.01
CA GLN A 379 5.43 -8.31 -4.97
C GLN A 379 4.86 -9.29 -3.92
N LEU A 380 4.47 -10.50 -4.35
CA LEU A 380 3.86 -11.47 -3.44
C LEU A 380 4.90 -12.14 -2.53
N PRO A 381 4.52 -12.49 -1.29
CA PRO A 381 5.38 -13.27 -0.40
C PRO A 381 5.61 -14.68 -0.96
N ASP A 382 6.67 -15.34 -0.47
CA ASP A 382 7.10 -16.66 -0.92
C ASP A 382 7.24 -16.75 -2.45
N SER A 383 8.14 -15.93 -3.00
CA SER A 383 8.32 -15.79 -4.45
C SER A 383 8.62 -17.11 -5.19
N SER A 384 9.11 -18.13 -4.48
CA SER A 384 9.37 -19.45 -5.04
C SER A 384 8.07 -20.21 -5.34
N VAL A 385 7.10 -20.14 -4.44
CA VAL A 385 5.76 -20.71 -4.64
C VAL A 385 5.00 -19.94 -5.72
N VAL A 386 5.15 -18.61 -5.77
CA VAL A 386 4.56 -17.78 -6.82
C VAL A 386 5.07 -18.18 -8.20
N GLU A 387 6.40 -18.31 -8.36
CA GLU A 387 7.00 -18.76 -9.62
C GLU A 387 6.48 -20.13 -10.06
N LYS A 388 6.42 -21.09 -9.12
CA LYS A 388 5.88 -22.42 -9.38
C LYS A 388 4.41 -22.38 -9.82
N ALA A 389 3.56 -21.62 -9.11
CA ALA A 389 2.14 -21.51 -9.41
C ALA A 389 1.89 -20.91 -10.80
N PHE A 390 2.52 -19.75 -11.07
CA PHE A 390 2.31 -19.03 -12.33
C PHE A 390 2.91 -19.78 -13.54
N SER A 391 4.01 -20.51 -13.35
CA SER A 391 4.61 -21.35 -14.39
C SER A 391 3.83 -22.65 -14.66
N SER A 392 2.94 -23.07 -13.77
CA SER A 392 2.14 -24.30 -13.94
C SER A 392 0.84 -24.09 -14.72
N ILE A 393 0.45 -22.84 -14.99
CA ILE A 393 -0.81 -22.49 -15.62
C ILE A 393 -0.71 -22.65 -17.15
N SER A 394 -1.79 -23.11 -17.76
CA SER A 394 -1.86 -23.35 -19.21
C SER A 394 -1.73 -22.08 -20.03
N THR A 395 -2.22 -20.94 -19.53
CA THR A 395 -2.15 -19.64 -20.20
C THR A 395 -1.96 -18.52 -19.19
N LEU A 396 -0.85 -17.81 -19.28
CA LEU A 396 -0.56 -16.62 -18.49
C LEU A 396 -0.53 -15.39 -19.41
N VAL A 397 -1.44 -14.45 -19.18
CA VAL A 397 -1.54 -13.16 -19.91
C VAL A 397 -1.11 -12.05 -18.98
N VAL A 398 -0.19 -11.19 -19.41
CA VAL A 398 0.29 -10.03 -18.64
C VAL A 398 0.07 -8.75 -19.43
N VAL A 399 -0.62 -7.79 -18.83
CA VAL A 399 -0.78 -6.42 -19.36
C VAL A 399 0.23 -5.53 -18.64
N ASP A 400 1.29 -5.10 -19.33
CA ASP A 400 2.37 -4.32 -18.72
C ASP A 400 3.03 -3.37 -19.74
N GLN A 401 3.81 -2.45 -19.23
CA GLN A 401 4.62 -1.49 -20.00
C GLN A 401 6.04 -1.99 -20.24
N PHE A 402 6.52 -2.93 -19.43
CA PHE A 402 7.91 -3.43 -19.40
C PHE A 402 7.97 -4.93 -19.22
N MET A 403 9.12 -5.50 -19.54
CA MET A 403 9.43 -6.91 -19.34
C MET A 403 9.77 -7.18 -17.85
N THR A 404 8.76 -7.16 -17.00
CA THR A 404 8.87 -7.46 -15.55
C THR A 404 9.18 -8.93 -15.29
N ASP A 405 9.52 -9.28 -14.03
CA ASP A 405 9.75 -10.69 -13.67
C ASP A 405 8.52 -11.56 -13.98
N THR A 406 7.30 -11.04 -13.73
CA THR A 406 6.05 -11.74 -14.07
C THR A 406 5.84 -11.83 -15.58
N ALA A 407 6.11 -10.76 -16.33
CA ALA A 407 5.99 -10.75 -17.79
C ALA A 407 6.91 -11.79 -18.45
N ARG A 408 8.09 -12.07 -17.88
CA ARG A 408 9.00 -13.13 -18.40
C ARG A 408 8.42 -14.53 -18.30
N LEU A 409 7.49 -14.78 -17.40
CA LEU A 409 6.80 -16.07 -17.28
C LEU A 409 5.64 -16.19 -18.30
N ALA A 410 5.07 -15.07 -18.76
CA ALA A 410 3.84 -15.01 -19.54
C ALA A 410 3.90 -15.78 -20.88
N ASP A 411 2.75 -16.25 -21.33
CA ASP A 411 2.54 -16.76 -22.70
C ASP A 411 2.19 -15.63 -23.65
N TYR A 412 1.43 -14.64 -23.17
CA TYR A 412 1.06 -13.43 -23.91
C TYR A 412 1.38 -12.19 -23.07
N ILE A 413 2.00 -11.20 -23.73
CA ILE A 413 2.24 -9.88 -23.13
C ILE A 413 1.55 -8.83 -24.00
N LEU A 414 0.69 -8.03 -23.36
CA LEU A 414 -0.08 -6.96 -24.01
C LEU A 414 0.50 -5.61 -23.58
N PRO A 415 1.13 -4.84 -24.51
CA PRO A 415 1.76 -3.57 -24.19
C PRO A 415 0.73 -2.49 -23.87
N THR A 416 0.84 -1.84 -22.70
CA THR A 416 -0.10 -0.80 -22.30
C THR A 416 0.53 0.58 -22.21
N THR A 417 -0.33 1.62 -22.17
CA THR A 417 0.04 3.03 -22.10
C THR A 417 0.55 3.44 -20.72
N THR A 418 1.32 4.54 -20.69
CA THR A 418 1.62 5.28 -19.45
C THR A 418 0.56 6.36 -19.22
N SER A 419 0.58 6.98 -18.04
CA SER A 419 -0.34 8.05 -17.67
C SER A 419 -0.27 9.31 -18.54
N PHE A 420 0.85 9.57 -19.22
CA PHE A 420 0.98 10.71 -20.14
C PHE A 420 0.49 10.39 -21.55
N GLU A 421 0.22 9.13 -21.83
CA GLU A 421 -0.27 8.64 -23.13
C GLU A 421 -1.79 8.46 -23.15
N GLU A 422 -2.45 8.69 -22.01
CA GLU A 422 -3.92 8.62 -21.88
C GLU A 422 -4.47 9.68 -20.91
N GLU A 423 -5.79 9.86 -20.91
CA GLU A 423 -6.52 10.77 -20.04
C GLU A 423 -7.15 9.99 -18.88
N ASP A 424 -7.00 10.50 -17.64
CA ASP A 424 -7.63 9.91 -16.47
C ASP A 424 -7.79 10.93 -15.32
N LEU A 425 -8.50 10.54 -14.26
CA LEU A 425 -8.57 11.24 -12.98
C LEU A 425 -7.70 10.53 -11.95
N TYR A 426 -6.92 11.30 -11.20
CA TYR A 426 -6.00 10.78 -10.19
C TYR A 426 -6.33 11.33 -8.80
N TYR A 427 -6.38 10.44 -7.81
CA TYR A 427 -6.64 10.79 -6.42
C TYR A 427 -5.86 9.86 -5.47
N SER A 428 -5.81 10.21 -4.19
CA SER A 428 -5.23 9.34 -3.17
C SER A 428 -6.13 9.27 -1.95
N SER A 429 -6.54 8.07 -1.56
CA SER A 429 -7.30 7.82 -0.33
C SER A 429 -6.43 7.75 0.93
N MET A 430 -5.22 8.30 0.89
CA MET A 430 -4.25 8.15 1.99
C MET A 430 -3.92 9.46 2.72
N TYR A 431 -4.13 10.63 2.10
CA TYR A 431 -3.64 11.88 2.68
C TYR A 431 -4.56 13.08 2.41
N HIS A 432 -4.57 13.64 1.18
CA HIS A 432 -5.30 14.88 0.91
C HIS A 432 -6.62 14.68 0.14
N HIS A 433 -7.45 15.72 0.13
CA HIS A 433 -8.83 15.70 -0.37
C HIS A 433 -8.97 16.19 -1.82
N TYR A 434 -7.91 16.19 -2.62
CA TYR A 434 -7.95 16.74 -3.97
C TYR A 434 -7.99 15.63 -5.01
N VAL A 435 -8.80 15.83 -6.05
CA VAL A 435 -8.79 15.07 -7.30
C VAL A 435 -8.09 15.87 -8.39
N ASN A 436 -7.29 15.20 -9.19
CA ASN A 436 -6.49 15.79 -10.25
C ASN A 436 -6.88 15.21 -11.60
N TYR A 437 -6.95 16.08 -12.64
CA TYR A 437 -7.12 15.67 -14.01
C TYR A 437 -5.76 15.55 -14.70
N GLY A 438 -5.49 14.40 -15.31
CA GLY A 438 -4.33 14.14 -16.15
C GLY A 438 -4.75 13.98 -17.61
N PRO A 439 -4.45 14.96 -18.49
CA PRO A 439 -4.72 14.84 -19.92
C PRO A 439 -3.73 13.90 -20.59
N LYS A 440 -4.10 13.38 -21.76
CA LYS A 440 -3.16 12.79 -22.70
C LYS A 440 -2.22 13.88 -23.22
N LEU A 441 -0.91 13.67 -23.07
CA LEU A 441 0.13 14.64 -23.43
C LEU A 441 0.93 14.22 -24.69
N VAL A 442 1.15 12.93 -24.87
CA VAL A 442 1.95 12.36 -25.96
C VAL A 442 1.26 11.13 -26.57
N PRO A 443 1.55 10.77 -27.81
CA PRO A 443 1.10 9.51 -28.38
C PRO A 443 1.78 8.32 -27.68
N ALA A 444 1.10 7.17 -27.64
CA ALA A 444 1.70 5.92 -27.18
C ALA A 444 2.78 5.44 -28.19
N PRO A 445 3.89 4.87 -27.71
CA PRO A 445 4.92 4.35 -28.59
C PRO A 445 4.50 3.01 -29.22
N GLY A 446 4.96 2.78 -30.45
CA GLY A 446 4.66 1.54 -31.17
C GLY A 446 3.16 1.28 -31.30
N GLU A 447 2.73 0.10 -30.90
CA GLU A 447 1.34 -0.34 -30.92
C GLU A 447 0.71 -0.40 -29.52
N ALA A 448 1.35 0.17 -28.47
CA ALA A 448 0.80 0.16 -27.12
C ALA A 448 -0.61 0.77 -27.07
N LYS A 449 -1.52 0.12 -26.32
CA LYS A 449 -2.93 0.50 -26.20
C LYS A 449 -3.31 0.68 -24.74
N SER A 450 -4.31 1.54 -24.48
CA SER A 450 -4.83 1.68 -23.10
C SER A 450 -5.54 0.41 -22.65
N ASP A 451 -5.55 0.18 -21.33
CA ASP A 451 -6.29 -0.94 -20.74
C ASP A 451 -7.76 -0.92 -21.15
N LEU A 452 -8.41 0.26 -21.16
CA LEU A 452 -9.78 0.42 -21.65
C LEU A 452 -9.95 -0.12 -23.09
N TRP A 453 -9.01 0.19 -24.00
CA TRP A 453 -9.07 -0.33 -25.37
C TRP A 453 -8.94 -1.86 -25.39
N ILE A 454 -8.02 -2.42 -24.60
CA ILE A 454 -7.82 -3.88 -24.52
C ILE A 454 -9.10 -4.57 -24.06
N TRP A 455 -9.72 -4.07 -22.99
CA TRP A 455 -10.97 -4.65 -22.46
C TRP A 455 -12.13 -4.50 -23.45
N THR A 456 -12.26 -3.36 -24.13
CA THR A 456 -13.27 -3.15 -25.17
C THR A 456 -13.12 -4.20 -26.27
N GLN A 457 -11.91 -4.38 -26.80
CA GLN A 457 -11.65 -5.31 -27.88
C GLN A 457 -11.86 -6.78 -27.51
N LEU A 458 -11.54 -7.17 -26.27
CA LEU A 458 -11.82 -8.51 -25.78
C LEU A 458 -13.33 -8.70 -25.53
N ALA A 459 -14.03 -7.71 -25.00
CA ALA A 459 -15.48 -7.76 -24.78
C ALA A 459 -16.27 -7.93 -26.09
N GLU A 460 -15.87 -7.23 -27.17
CA GLU A 460 -16.45 -7.38 -28.51
C GLU A 460 -16.33 -8.83 -29.01
N ARG A 461 -15.14 -9.44 -28.89
CA ARG A 461 -14.87 -10.82 -29.31
C ARG A 461 -15.63 -11.86 -28.50
N LEU A 462 -15.92 -11.54 -27.25
CA LEU A 462 -16.66 -12.42 -26.32
C LEU A 462 -18.18 -12.19 -26.35
N GLY A 463 -18.68 -11.24 -27.16
CA GLY A 463 -20.10 -11.01 -27.39
C GLY A 463 -20.80 -10.13 -26.34
N PHE A 464 -20.05 -9.36 -25.56
CA PHE A 464 -20.59 -8.33 -24.64
C PHE A 464 -19.96 -6.95 -24.85
N GLY A 465 -19.55 -6.62 -26.08
CA GLY A 465 -18.99 -5.31 -26.44
C GLY A 465 -19.92 -4.13 -26.16
N ASP A 466 -21.24 -4.35 -26.16
CA ASP A 466 -22.23 -3.32 -25.81
C ASP A 466 -22.03 -2.73 -24.40
N ASP A 467 -21.40 -3.47 -23.50
CA ASP A 467 -21.05 -3.01 -22.16
C ASP A 467 -19.88 -1.98 -22.17
N PHE A 468 -19.20 -1.79 -23.32
CA PHE A 468 -18.02 -0.93 -23.50
C PHE A 468 -18.19 0.15 -24.57
N THR A 469 -19.42 0.53 -24.94
CA THR A 469 -19.71 1.49 -26.01
C THR A 469 -19.45 2.95 -25.64
N PHE A 470 -19.19 3.27 -24.37
CA PHE A 470 -18.98 4.64 -23.92
C PHE A 470 -17.60 5.18 -24.29
N SER A 471 -17.56 6.46 -24.64
CA SER A 471 -16.30 7.19 -24.81
C SER A 471 -15.57 7.36 -23.48
N ARG A 472 -14.27 7.64 -23.51
CA ARG A 472 -13.46 7.89 -22.30
C ARG A 472 -14.06 9.00 -21.44
N ASN A 473 -14.53 10.10 -22.04
CA ASN A 473 -15.17 11.18 -21.31
C ASN A 473 -16.42 10.70 -20.56
N GLN A 474 -17.26 9.93 -21.21
CA GLN A 474 -18.47 9.39 -20.57
C GLN A 474 -18.13 8.46 -19.40
N TRP A 475 -17.05 7.65 -19.50
CA TRP A 475 -16.57 6.86 -18.38
C TRP A 475 -16.15 7.73 -17.19
N LEU A 476 -15.41 8.81 -17.44
CA LEU A 476 -14.98 9.73 -16.38
C LEU A 476 -16.18 10.49 -15.78
N GLU A 477 -17.13 10.95 -16.60
CA GLU A 477 -18.36 11.61 -16.15
C GLU A 477 -19.20 10.72 -15.25
N MET A 478 -19.32 9.42 -15.56
CA MET A 478 -20.04 8.46 -14.72
C MET A 478 -19.48 8.37 -13.30
N THR A 479 -18.16 8.56 -13.14
CA THR A 479 -17.53 8.51 -11.81
C THR A 479 -17.72 9.77 -10.99
N LEU A 480 -18.13 10.87 -11.63
CA LEU A 480 -18.34 12.18 -11.02
C LEU A 480 -19.82 12.52 -10.80
N GLN A 481 -20.74 11.62 -11.12
CA GLN A 481 -22.18 11.90 -11.15
C GLN A 481 -22.70 12.43 -9.81
N SER A 482 -22.28 11.85 -8.69
CA SER A 482 -22.68 12.31 -7.33
C SER A 482 -21.98 13.60 -6.88
N LEU A 483 -21.03 14.10 -7.64
CA LEU A 483 -20.26 15.31 -7.34
C LEU A 483 -20.68 16.51 -8.23
N ALA A 484 -21.50 16.27 -9.26
CA ALA A 484 -21.84 17.28 -10.27
C ALA A 484 -22.58 18.48 -9.68
N ASP A 485 -23.52 18.26 -8.76
CA ASP A 485 -24.27 19.31 -8.04
C ASP A 485 -23.40 20.16 -7.10
N LYS A 486 -22.18 19.68 -6.79
CA LYS A 486 -21.17 20.39 -6.00
C LYS A 486 -20.15 21.12 -6.89
N GLY A 487 -20.40 21.18 -8.21
CA GLY A 487 -19.55 21.85 -9.18
C GLY A 487 -18.28 21.08 -9.58
N ILE A 488 -18.19 19.79 -9.20
CA ILE A 488 -17.09 18.92 -9.60
C ILE A 488 -17.54 18.07 -10.78
N THR A 489 -17.29 18.58 -11.98
CA THR A 489 -17.60 17.94 -13.26
C THR A 489 -16.33 17.68 -14.06
N LEU A 490 -16.41 16.87 -15.09
CA LEU A 490 -15.26 16.64 -15.97
C LEU A 490 -14.79 17.95 -16.63
N ASP A 491 -15.71 18.83 -17.05
CA ASP A 491 -15.37 20.11 -17.67
C ASP A 491 -14.65 21.04 -16.69
N THR A 492 -15.14 21.15 -15.44
CA THR A 492 -14.47 21.97 -14.41
C THR A 492 -13.09 21.39 -14.04
N LEU A 493 -12.92 20.07 -14.06
CA LEU A 493 -11.62 19.41 -13.87
C LEU A 493 -10.69 19.64 -15.06
N LYS A 494 -11.20 19.60 -16.30
CA LYS A 494 -10.41 19.94 -17.50
C LYS A 494 -9.93 21.38 -17.49
N GLU A 495 -10.71 22.31 -16.98
CA GLU A 495 -10.36 23.72 -16.85
C GLU A 495 -9.34 23.94 -15.73
N ARG A 496 -9.68 23.53 -14.49
CA ARG A 496 -8.91 23.87 -13.28
C ARG A 496 -7.77 22.90 -12.96
N LYS A 497 -7.81 21.68 -13.50
CA LYS A 497 -6.87 20.57 -13.31
C LYS A 497 -6.91 19.92 -11.93
N THR A 498 -7.21 20.63 -10.87
CA THR A 498 -7.26 20.14 -9.50
C THR A 498 -8.47 20.75 -8.79
N LEU A 499 -9.28 19.92 -8.15
CA LEU A 499 -10.43 20.35 -7.33
C LEU A 499 -10.42 19.66 -5.97
N GLU A 500 -10.89 20.38 -4.97
CA GLU A 500 -11.09 19.85 -3.62
C GLU A 500 -12.41 19.07 -3.53
N LEU A 501 -12.36 17.87 -2.96
CA LEU A 501 -13.54 17.05 -2.72
C LEU A 501 -14.25 17.49 -1.45
N PRO A 502 -15.61 17.42 -1.39
CA PRO A 502 -16.41 17.87 -0.27
C PRO A 502 -16.45 16.84 0.86
N VAL A 503 -15.30 16.54 1.45
CA VAL A 503 -15.16 15.59 2.57
C VAL A 503 -14.97 16.34 3.89
N LYS A 504 -15.31 15.69 5.03
CA LYS A 504 -15.11 16.29 6.35
C LYS A 504 -13.63 16.46 6.65
N PRO A 505 -13.12 17.68 6.93
CA PRO A 505 -11.71 17.90 7.24
C PRO A 505 -11.29 17.29 8.58
N ILE A 506 -12.21 17.17 9.54
CA ILE A 506 -12.00 16.52 10.84
C ILE A 506 -13.07 15.42 10.97
N PRO A 507 -12.71 14.17 10.70
CA PRO A 507 -13.64 13.06 10.89
C PRO A 507 -14.07 12.94 12.34
N TRP A 508 -15.28 12.43 12.53
CA TRP A 508 -15.85 12.14 13.86
C TRP A 508 -16.00 13.36 14.78
N SER A 509 -15.92 14.60 14.27
CA SER A 509 -16.10 15.82 15.08
C SER A 509 -17.52 15.99 15.64
N ASP A 510 -18.48 15.28 15.10
CA ASP A 510 -19.86 15.16 15.59
C ASP A 510 -20.08 13.91 16.46
N PHE A 511 -19.05 13.12 16.71
CA PHE A 511 -19.08 11.83 17.41
C PHE A 511 -20.10 10.83 16.83
N GLN A 512 -20.45 10.97 15.55
CA GLN A 512 -21.32 10.03 14.84
C GLN A 512 -20.45 8.98 14.14
N PHE A 513 -20.25 7.86 14.80
CA PHE A 513 -19.47 6.74 14.26
C PHE A 513 -20.36 5.85 13.38
N LYS A 514 -19.76 5.20 12.38
CA LYS A 514 -20.47 4.30 11.46
C LYS A 514 -20.50 2.84 11.93
N THR A 515 -20.19 2.59 13.18
CA THR A 515 -20.29 1.28 13.84
C THR A 515 -21.76 0.90 14.08
N PRO A 516 -22.08 -0.37 14.34
CA PRO A 516 -23.44 -0.79 14.68
C PRO A 516 -24.03 -0.10 15.90
N SER A 517 -23.21 0.26 16.89
CA SER A 517 -23.64 0.99 18.09
C SER A 517 -23.78 2.51 17.87
N GLY A 518 -23.28 3.05 16.76
CA GLY A 518 -23.13 4.47 16.54
C GLY A 518 -22.06 5.13 17.42
N LYS A 519 -21.23 4.33 18.11
CA LYS A 519 -20.17 4.76 19.01
C LYS A 519 -18.82 4.19 18.58
N PHE A 520 -17.72 4.72 19.11
CA PHE A 520 -16.43 4.07 19.01
C PHE A 520 -16.47 2.71 19.74
N GLU A 521 -16.07 1.63 19.08
CA GLU A 521 -16.14 0.28 19.64
C GLU A 521 -14.76 -0.25 20.01
N PHE A 522 -14.43 -0.26 21.29
CA PHE A 522 -13.18 -0.90 21.77
C PHE A 522 -13.18 -2.41 21.54
N THR A 523 -14.34 -3.03 21.68
CA THR A 523 -14.54 -4.45 21.40
C THR A 523 -15.62 -4.59 20.35
N ALA A 524 -15.22 -4.88 19.12
CA ALA A 524 -16.15 -5.16 18.03
C ALA A 524 -16.73 -6.57 18.22
N THR A 525 -17.70 -6.72 19.13
CA THR A 525 -18.28 -8.02 19.55
C THR A 525 -18.81 -8.85 18.38
N TYR A 526 -19.10 -8.22 17.25
CA TYR A 526 -19.56 -8.86 16.01
C TYR A 526 -18.42 -9.30 15.07
N LYS A 527 -17.16 -8.96 15.38
CA LYS A 527 -16.00 -9.20 14.49
C LYS A 527 -14.83 -9.92 15.18
N GLY A 528 -14.54 -9.60 16.42
CA GLY A 528 -13.45 -10.19 17.18
C GLY A 528 -13.03 -9.35 18.38
N GLU A 529 -12.49 -10.00 19.38
CA GLU A 529 -11.98 -9.37 20.59
C GLU A 529 -10.65 -8.67 20.34
N LEU A 530 -10.41 -7.59 21.09
CA LEU A 530 -9.10 -6.96 21.17
C LEU A 530 -8.18 -7.84 22.03
N THR A 531 -6.95 -8.06 21.59
CA THR A 531 -5.99 -8.95 22.26
C THR A 531 -4.59 -8.32 22.35
N LEU A 532 -3.78 -8.78 23.28
CA LEU A 532 -2.35 -8.47 23.39
C LEU A 532 -1.51 -9.47 22.58
N ALA A 533 -1.87 -9.65 21.32
CA ALA A 533 -1.17 -10.57 20.43
C ALA A 533 0.22 -10.07 20.05
N VAL A 534 1.13 -11.01 19.77
CA VAL A 534 2.50 -10.75 19.33
C VAL A 534 2.73 -11.38 17.96
N PRO A 535 3.80 -11.01 17.21
CA PRO A 535 4.14 -11.65 15.95
C PRO A 535 4.32 -13.17 16.09
N ASP A 536 3.94 -13.92 15.06
CA ASP A 536 4.13 -15.39 15.04
C ASP A 536 5.62 -15.78 15.03
N GLU A 537 6.46 -15.01 14.34
CA GLU A 537 7.90 -15.20 14.32
C GLU A 537 8.57 -14.24 15.32
N SER A 538 8.49 -14.59 16.59
CA SER A 538 9.14 -13.84 17.68
C SER A 538 9.63 -14.78 18.78
N LYS A 539 10.51 -14.29 19.64
CA LYS A 539 10.96 -15.05 20.84
C LYS A 539 9.80 -15.38 21.81
N TRP A 540 8.69 -14.65 21.72
CA TRP A 540 7.54 -14.79 22.60
C TRP A 540 6.54 -15.85 22.12
N SER A 541 6.40 -16.02 20.80
CA SER A 541 5.50 -16.98 20.17
C SER A 541 6.22 -18.25 19.71
N ASN A 542 7.46 -18.12 19.23
CA ASN A 542 8.25 -19.22 18.68
C ASN A 542 9.73 -19.09 19.08
N PRO A 543 10.08 -19.42 20.34
CA PRO A 543 11.45 -19.27 20.87
C PRO A 543 12.48 -20.15 20.15
N GLU A 544 12.10 -21.33 19.66
CA GLU A 544 13.00 -22.21 18.90
C GLU A 544 13.37 -21.59 17.56
N LEU A 545 12.38 -21.07 16.82
CA LEU A 545 12.63 -20.37 15.57
C LEU A 545 13.53 -19.14 15.79
N ALA A 546 13.28 -18.38 16.87
CA ALA A 546 14.05 -17.19 17.20
C ALA A 546 15.50 -17.51 17.62
N GLN A 547 15.79 -18.73 18.07
CA GLN A 547 17.13 -19.20 18.33
C GLN A 547 17.90 -19.46 17.03
N ASP A 548 17.25 -20.09 16.03
CA ASP A 548 17.84 -20.38 14.71
C ASP A 548 17.98 -19.11 13.84
N PHE A 549 17.00 -18.20 13.94
CA PHE A 549 16.89 -16.99 13.13
C PHE A 549 16.69 -15.77 14.05
N PRO A 550 17.77 -15.22 14.63
CA PRO A 550 17.66 -14.24 15.74
C PRO A 550 17.35 -12.80 15.30
N TYR A 551 17.28 -12.50 13.99
CA TYR A 551 17.16 -11.15 13.49
C TYR A 551 15.79 -10.89 12.88
N ASN A 552 15.17 -9.74 13.24
CA ASN A 552 13.92 -9.28 12.64
C ASN A 552 14.20 -8.68 11.26
N LEU A 553 13.53 -9.17 10.23
CA LEU A 553 13.59 -8.61 8.89
C LEU A 553 12.48 -7.57 8.69
N LEU A 554 12.87 -6.38 8.26
CA LEU A 554 11.97 -5.35 7.73
C LEU A 554 12.18 -5.25 6.22
N THR A 555 11.06 -5.08 5.48
CA THR A 555 11.08 -4.87 4.03
C THR A 555 10.44 -3.52 3.71
N ILE A 556 11.14 -2.43 4.06
CA ILE A 556 10.54 -1.10 3.99
C ILE A 556 10.44 -0.59 2.55
N HIS A 557 9.51 0.34 2.34
CA HIS A 557 9.30 0.99 1.05
C HIS A 557 10.57 1.70 0.57
N PRO A 558 11.03 1.48 -0.68
CA PRO A 558 12.29 2.04 -1.18
C PRO A 558 12.23 3.57 -1.40
N LEU A 559 13.35 4.25 -1.22
CA LEU A 559 13.45 5.69 -1.41
C LEU A 559 13.27 6.10 -2.87
N ARG A 560 13.90 5.37 -3.80
CA ARG A 560 14.03 5.73 -5.21
C ARG A 560 12.99 5.07 -6.13
N SER A 561 12.27 4.05 -5.64
CA SER A 561 11.23 3.36 -6.38
C SER A 561 9.89 3.52 -5.66
N ASN A 562 8.79 3.47 -6.40
CA ASN A 562 7.47 3.21 -5.82
C ASN A 562 7.23 1.70 -5.94
N HIS A 563 7.42 0.99 -4.83
CA HIS A 563 7.48 -0.47 -4.84
C HIS A 563 8.44 -0.99 -5.92
N SER A 564 8.01 -1.87 -6.84
CA SER A 564 8.81 -2.44 -7.91
C SER A 564 8.92 -1.58 -9.18
N GLN A 565 8.32 -0.37 -9.22
CA GLN A 565 8.01 0.32 -10.48
C GLN A 565 9.18 1.04 -11.18
N HIS A 566 10.33 1.28 -10.51
CA HIS A 566 11.38 2.15 -11.05
C HIS A 566 12.76 1.50 -11.18
N TYR A 567 12.96 0.31 -10.63
CA TYR A 567 14.32 -0.28 -10.55
C TYR A 567 14.98 -0.48 -11.91
N HIS A 568 14.23 -0.85 -12.94
CA HIS A 568 14.72 -1.00 -14.31
C HIS A 568 15.07 0.33 -15.00
N LEU A 569 14.62 1.47 -14.45
CA LEU A 569 14.89 2.81 -15.01
C LEU A 569 16.21 3.41 -14.49
N PHE A 570 16.89 2.75 -13.55
CA PHE A 570 18.14 3.28 -13.04
C PHE A 570 19.29 3.04 -14.04
N PRO A 571 20.21 4.02 -14.23
CA PRO A 571 21.33 3.89 -15.16
C PRO A 571 22.29 2.73 -14.87
N LYS A 572 22.31 2.28 -13.62
CA LYS A 572 23.05 1.08 -13.18
C LYS A 572 22.06 0.14 -12.53
N ALA A 573 22.19 -1.14 -12.82
CA ALA A 573 21.39 -2.18 -12.17
C ALA A 573 21.45 -2.00 -10.65
N PRO A 574 20.32 -1.98 -9.95
CA PRO A 574 20.31 -1.86 -8.52
C PRO A 574 20.95 -3.09 -7.89
N GLN A 575 21.81 -2.87 -6.90
CA GLN A 575 22.34 -3.96 -6.08
C GLN A 575 21.46 -4.07 -4.82
N LEU A 576 21.15 -5.30 -4.42
CA LEU A 576 20.44 -5.55 -3.19
C LEU A 576 21.31 -5.09 -2.01
N LYS A 577 20.76 -4.17 -1.22
CA LYS A 577 21.40 -3.61 -0.05
C LYS A 577 20.82 -4.27 1.20
N VAL A 578 21.69 -4.82 2.03
CA VAL A 578 21.32 -5.40 3.33
C VAL A 578 21.75 -4.41 4.42
N GLU A 579 20.78 -3.75 5.03
CA GLU A 579 21.03 -2.79 6.09
C GLU A 579 20.86 -3.49 7.44
N VAL A 580 21.89 -3.41 8.31
CA VAL A 580 21.90 -4.13 9.60
C VAL A 580 22.10 -3.18 10.78
N ALA A 581 21.49 -3.48 11.92
CA ALA A 581 21.74 -2.77 13.16
C ALA A 581 23.22 -2.89 13.60
N GLU A 582 23.72 -1.88 14.29
CA GLU A 582 25.13 -1.78 14.72
C GLU A 582 25.61 -3.00 15.54
N ASN A 583 24.75 -3.55 16.39
CA ASN A 583 25.10 -4.73 17.20
C ASN A 583 25.36 -5.98 16.35
N ILE A 584 24.58 -6.19 15.27
CA ILE A 584 24.79 -7.32 14.34
C ILE A 584 26.14 -7.19 13.65
N ALA A 585 26.48 -5.98 13.19
CA ALA A 585 27.75 -5.72 12.53
C ALA A 585 28.93 -5.94 13.48
N ALA A 586 28.82 -5.50 14.73
CA ALA A 586 29.84 -5.68 15.77
C ALA A 586 30.04 -7.17 16.12
N ASP A 587 28.97 -7.89 16.41
CA ASP A 587 28.98 -9.29 16.83
C ASP A 587 29.56 -10.22 15.75
N LYS A 588 29.27 -9.92 14.48
CA LYS A 588 29.72 -10.71 13.32
C LYS A 588 30.95 -10.14 12.63
N GLN A 589 31.56 -9.08 13.19
CA GLN A 589 32.76 -8.41 12.64
C GLN A 589 32.58 -7.96 11.18
N LEU A 590 31.40 -7.43 10.84
CA LEU A 590 31.04 -6.98 9.50
C LEU A 590 31.35 -5.49 9.30
N LYS A 591 31.61 -5.12 8.03
CA LYS A 591 31.89 -3.74 7.61
C LYS A 591 30.99 -3.35 6.43
N ASP A 592 30.78 -2.04 6.27
CA ASP A 592 30.10 -1.52 5.08
C ASP A 592 30.75 -2.04 3.79
N GLY A 593 29.90 -2.51 2.87
CA GLY A 593 30.33 -3.09 1.60
C GLY A 593 30.63 -4.59 1.62
N ASP A 594 30.68 -5.24 2.77
CA ASP A 594 30.82 -6.70 2.83
C ASP A 594 29.66 -7.38 2.07
N LEU A 595 29.98 -8.45 1.33
CA LEU A 595 28.96 -9.28 0.71
C LEU A 595 28.41 -10.24 1.76
N VAL A 596 27.09 -10.23 1.94
CA VAL A 596 26.42 -11.06 2.95
C VAL A 596 25.28 -11.88 2.36
N ARG A 597 25.00 -13.01 2.99
CA ARG A 597 23.84 -13.85 2.77
C ARG A 597 22.89 -13.63 3.93
N VAL A 598 21.61 -13.42 3.60
CA VAL A 598 20.49 -13.40 4.57
C VAL A 598 19.56 -14.55 4.21
N TRP A 599 19.17 -15.38 5.18
CA TRP A 599 18.37 -16.57 4.91
C TRP A 599 17.43 -16.93 6.06
N ASN A 600 16.46 -17.75 5.73
CA ASN A 600 15.62 -18.49 6.68
C ASN A 600 15.18 -19.83 6.05
N LYS A 601 14.16 -20.49 6.63
CA LYS A 601 13.65 -21.78 6.10
C LYS A 601 12.99 -21.69 4.72
N ARG A 602 12.58 -20.48 4.28
CA ARG A 602 11.89 -20.25 3.00
C ARG A 602 12.85 -20.00 1.84
N GLY A 603 13.96 -19.33 2.11
CA GLY A 603 14.93 -19.00 1.05
C GLY A 603 16.10 -18.17 1.52
N GLU A 604 16.79 -17.56 0.55
CA GLU A 604 17.94 -16.70 0.78
C GLU A 604 18.00 -15.52 -0.20
N VAL A 605 18.68 -14.47 0.24
CA VAL A 605 19.12 -13.36 -0.63
C VAL A 605 20.57 -13.01 -0.33
N ARG A 606 21.25 -12.42 -1.31
CA ARG A 606 22.64 -11.97 -1.18
C ARG A 606 22.74 -10.50 -1.54
N GLY A 607 23.48 -9.74 -0.75
CA GLY A 607 23.58 -8.30 -0.98
C GLY A 607 24.79 -7.67 -0.32
N SER A 608 25.02 -6.39 -0.64
CA SER A 608 26.06 -5.58 -0.02
C SER A 608 25.57 -5.00 1.30
N LEU A 609 26.36 -5.19 2.36
CA LEU A 609 26.01 -4.74 3.71
C LEU A 609 26.14 -3.22 3.85
N SER A 610 25.26 -2.65 4.64
CA SER A 610 25.35 -1.29 5.18
C SER A 610 24.92 -1.25 6.63
N ILE A 611 25.65 -0.53 7.46
CA ILE A 611 25.34 -0.41 8.89
C ILE A 611 24.32 0.69 9.12
N LEU A 612 23.23 0.38 9.84
CA LEU A 612 22.20 1.34 10.26
C LEU A 612 22.51 1.85 11.68
N PRO A 613 22.90 3.12 11.83
CA PRO A 613 23.12 3.69 13.14
C PRO A 613 21.81 3.83 13.92
N LYS A 614 21.85 3.54 15.22
CA LYS A 614 20.72 3.72 16.14
C LYS A 614 19.45 2.97 15.75
N ALA A 615 19.52 1.94 14.89
CA ALA A 615 18.41 1.03 14.68
C ALA A 615 18.16 0.19 15.93
N HIS A 616 16.92 -0.29 16.10
CA HIS A 616 16.61 -1.27 17.15
C HIS A 616 17.55 -2.48 17.02
N PRO A 617 18.13 -2.99 18.11
CA PRO A 617 19.00 -4.16 18.08
C PRO A 617 18.35 -5.35 17.34
N ASN A 618 19.19 -6.18 16.72
CA ASN A 618 18.75 -7.37 15.98
C ASN A 618 17.80 -7.11 14.81
N THR A 619 17.84 -5.91 14.24
CA THR A 619 17.03 -5.54 13.06
C THR A 619 17.87 -5.54 11.79
N ILE A 620 17.33 -6.18 10.74
CA ILE A 620 17.83 -6.14 9.37
C ILE A 620 16.77 -5.49 8.50
N ASN A 621 17.17 -4.58 7.59
CA ASN A 621 16.29 -4.04 6.57
C ASN A 621 16.80 -4.37 5.17
N ILE A 622 15.88 -4.80 4.30
CA ILE A 622 16.10 -4.96 2.87
C ILE A 622 14.93 -4.31 2.16
N ASP A 623 15.17 -3.28 1.34
CA ASP A 623 14.10 -2.58 0.65
C ASP A 623 13.28 -3.52 -0.25
N GLU A 624 11.95 -3.39 -0.23
CA GLU A 624 11.04 -4.18 -1.07
C GLU A 624 11.17 -3.83 -2.55
N GLY A 625 10.67 -4.70 -3.43
CA GLY A 625 10.38 -4.40 -4.83
C GLY A 625 11.55 -4.52 -5.80
N ILE A 626 12.75 -4.91 -5.39
CA ILE A 626 13.85 -5.22 -6.32
C ILE A 626 13.48 -6.47 -7.11
N TRP A 627 13.58 -6.40 -8.45
CA TRP A 627 13.25 -7.51 -9.31
C TRP A 627 14.28 -8.65 -9.19
N LYS A 628 13.80 -9.88 -9.37
CA LYS A 628 14.64 -11.09 -9.31
C LYS A 628 15.85 -11.01 -10.24
N GLN A 629 15.68 -10.46 -11.44
CA GLN A 629 16.78 -10.26 -12.40
C GLN A 629 17.89 -9.32 -11.92
N PHE A 630 17.67 -8.51 -10.87
CA PHE A 630 18.66 -7.58 -10.31
C PHE A 630 19.28 -8.08 -8.99
N GLY A 631 19.18 -9.37 -8.67
CA GLY A 631 19.85 -9.95 -7.52
C GLY A 631 18.95 -10.62 -6.49
N GLY A 632 17.68 -10.77 -6.82
CA GLY A 632 16.72 -11.52 -6.02
C GLY A 632 15.70 -10.65 -5.31
N SER A 633 14.50 -11.20 -5.14
CA SER A 633 13.42 -10.58 -4.38
C SER A 633 13.57 -10.92 -2.91
N VAL A 634 13.48 -9.92 -2.04
CA VAL A 634 13.41 -10.13 -0.58
C VAL A 634 12.22 -11.03 -0.18
N ASN A 635 11.20 -11.12 -1.04
CA ASN A 635 10.03 -11.96 -0.82
C ASN A 635 10.30 -13.47 -0.92
N SER A 636 11.50 -13.90 -1.29
CA SER A 636 11.93 -15.27 -1.05
C SER A 636 12.07 -15.62 0.46
N LEU A 637 12.14 -14.59 1.32
CA LEU A 637 12.25 -14.75 2.77
C LEU A 637 10.92 -14.58 3.51
N THR A 638 9.93 -13.90 2.91
CA THR A 638 8.66 -13.56 3.56
C THR A 638 7.63 -14.67 3.45
N SER A 639 6.61 -14.64 4.30
CA SER A 639 5.58 -15.66 4.40
C SER A 639 4.25 -15.20 3.81
N SER A 640 3.52 -16.11 3.19
CA SER A 640 2.14 -15.94 2.70
C SER A 640 1.07 -15.90 3.81
N ARG A 641 1.46 -15.89 5.09
CA ARG A 641 0.53 -15.76 6.20
C ARG A 641 -0.25 -14.46 6.13
N GLU A 642 -1.48 -14.51 6.59
CA GLU A 642 -2.39 -13.37 6.68
C GLU A 642 -2.35 -12.78 8.09
N SER A 643 -2.58 -11.47 8.19
CA SER A 643 -2.82 -10.79 9.46
C SER A 643 -4.09 -11.30 10.16
N ASP A 644 -4.27 -10.93 11.41
CA ASP A 644 -5.40 -11.28 12.26
C ASP A 644 -6.76 -10.74 11.76
N ASN A 645 -6.75 -9.67 10.95
CA ASN A 645 -7.92 -9.14 10.27
C ASN A 645 -7.55 -8.55 8.90
N GLY A 646 -8.54 -8.17 8.10
CA GLY A 646 -8.37 -7.41 6.84
C GLY A 646 -7.53 -8.10 5.77
N LEU A 647 -7.14 -9.37 6.00
CA LEU A 647 -6.30 -10.16 5.10
C LEU A 647 -5.10 -9.36 4.59
N GLY A 648 -4.43 -8.70 5.52
CA GLY A 648 -3.24 -7.92 5.27
C GLY A 648 -1.98 -8.79 5.19
N SER A 649 -0.91 -8.23 4.63
CA SER A 649 0.38 -8.92 4.54
C SER A 649 1.11 -8.99 5.88
N THR A 650 1.88 -10.07 6.09
CA THR A 650 2.72 -10.26 7.28
C THR A 650 4.21 -10.19 6.91
N LEU A 651 4.58 -9.27 6.02
CA LEU A 651 5.92 -9.19 5.44
C LEU A 651 7.03 -8.86 6.46
N TYR A 652 6.69 -8.27 7.61
CA TYR A 652 7.63 -7.96 8.70
C TYR A 652 7.58 -8.99 9.84
N ASP A 653 6.62 -9.92 9.81
CA ASP A 653 6.57 -11.08 10.71
C ASP A 653 7.51 -12.15 10.15
N CYS A 654 8.81 -11.85 10.18
CA CYS A 654 9.84 -12.62 9.50
C CYS A 654 11.16 -12.57 10.27
N LEU A 655 11.61 -13.74 10.70
CA LEU A 655 12.92 -13.92 11.29
C LEU A 655 13.92 -14.48 10.27
N VAL A 656 15.14 -14.01 10.35
CA VAL A 656 16.25 -14.38 9.44
C VAL A 656 17.57 -14.56 10.21
N ASN A 657 18.53 -15.20 9.57
CA ASN A 657 19.92 -15.20 9.97
C ASN A 657 20.78 -14.53 8.90
N LEU A 658 22.03 -14.20 9.24
CA LEU A 658 22.95 -13.49 8.35
C LEU A 658 24.38 -13.99 8.55
N GLU A 659 25.10 -14.15 7.45
CA GLU A 659 26.53 -14.47 7.45
C GLU A 659 27.29 -13.68 6.35
N LYS A 660 28.58 -13.50 6.57
CA LYS A 660 29.49 -12.97 5.53
C LYS A 660 29.78 -14.05 4.50
N ILE A 661 29.74 -13.68 3.23
CA ILE A 661 30.20 -14.51 2.12
C ILE A 661 31.69 -14.23 1.93
N THR A 662 32.49 -15.27 2.04
CA THR A 662 33.96 -15.21 1.84
C THR A 662 34.33 -15.29 0.35
#